data_e993650a4ef3b0c54d5a6d79c5ac3547
#
_entry.id   e993650a4ef3b0c54d5a6d79c5ac3547
#
_cell.length_a   1.000
_cell.length_b   1.000
_cell.length_c   1.000
_cell.angle_alpha   90.00
_cell.angle_beta   90.00
_cell.angle_gamma   90.00
#
_symmetry.space_group_name_H-M   'P 1'
#
loop_
_entity.id
_entity.type
_entity.pdbx_description
1 polymer ?
#
loop_
_entity_poly.entity_id
_entity_poly.type
_entity_poly.pdbx_seq_one_letter_code
_entity_poly.pdbx_strand_id
1 'polypeptide(L)'
;MMMRAISSSAESAAGGRRAGALFSSSSSSSSSSSFFFGGGGGVGRRRLMKRCHDKTLEKRLLVTTSDDDDCTVFSKSMSSSSSSSKRKEAQRATHMAKLRASFSPHEASHRREQERDDDGKRNELLTSKIFCNRSLPMKSITSIGFDMDYTLAMYKPETFERLVYTKTVEKLVSHYGYPKEILTSFTFDETYMVRGLVIDKKRGSVLKMDRHNYVKVVVHGFKEVSAEERLATYCDSSKVGTTFTGNEYQAMDTLFALAEAYLFCQLVEMKDTVTRDKKKQKNKEYEKLTNVSYHQMFDEIRNSVDLCHRDGSLKTEVAKDPAKYIVPDESLKRLLTTLKMSGRSVFLLTNSLFDYTNVVMNFLISDKTGDAKTLDWLDYFDTVFVGSMKPNFFTQDSSIIFEVDAKSYMLKNTDSGGPLTPIGGSDIDHVSLSSKIGDGTNMYTSKVYQGGSYVHLMDSLGISRGSDVLYVGDHIFGDILRSKKTLGWRTMLIVPEMDHELEVLEETREEGVLCELKQLRERRDELNYQLQKIEFEEKQQKEKKQKTAKEMKMIKQLEEDFQAAKLDHRKKTKEYHERFHWVWGALMKSGCQNSRFAHQVERYACVYTSKVSNILQYSPEANFRAFSDTMPHDDSSS
;
A
#
# COMPACT_ATOMS: atom_id res chain seq x y z
N MET A 1 -8.92 -11.29 0.42
CA MET A 1 -9.98 -11.93 1.14
C MET A 1 -10.27 -13.39 0.75
N MET A 2 -9.76 -13.94 -0.31
CA MET A 2 -9.96 -15.34 -0.73
C MET A 2 -8.65 -16.01 -1.20
N MET A 3 -7.54 -15.80 -0.49
CA MET A 3 -6.24 -16.35 -0.92
C MET A 3 -5.80 -17.62 -0.18
N ARG A 4 -6.64 -18.28 0.61
CA ARG A 4 -6.23 -19.46 1.37
C ARG A 4 -7.19 -20.65 1.34
N ALA A 5 -8.03 -20.80 0.35
CA ALA A 5 -8.97 -21.95 0.30
C ALA A 5 -8.50 -23.13 -0.58
N ILE A 6 -7.26 -23.18 -1.03
CA ILE A 6 -6.75 -24.31 -1.82
C ILE A 6 -5.38 -24.73 -1.31
N SER A 7 -5.29 -25.28 -0.09
CA SER A 7 -4.12 -26.06 0.33
C SER A 7 -4.36 -26.97 1.55
N SER A 8 -5.59 -27.39 1.81
CA SER A 8 -5.85 -28.36 2.90
C SER A 8 -6.89 -29.42 2.56
N SER A 9 -6.70 -30.11 1.42
CA SER A 9 -7.45 -31.33 1.13
C SER A 9 -6.61 -32.30 0.31
N ALA A 10 -5.45 -32.68 0.85
CA ALA A 10 -4.69 -33.83 0.35
C ALA A 10 -3.83 -34.41 1.47
N GLU A 11 -4.48 -34.94 2.53
CA GLU A 11 -3.87 -35.88 3.46
C GLU A 11 -4.98 -36.46 4.35
N SER A 12 -5.67 -37.47 3.86
CA SER A 12 -6.16 -38.61 4.66
C SER A 12 -6.95 -39.56 3.78
N ALA A 13 -6.28 -40.56 3.20
CA ALA A 13 -6.80 -41.88 2.92
C ALA A 13 -5.64 -42.76 2.43
N ALA A 14 -4.88 -43.30 3.37
CA ALA A 14 -4.02 -44.45 3.12
C ALA A 14 -4.60 -45.63 3.91
N GLY A 15 -5.10 -46.61 3.22
CA GLY A 15 -5.53 -47.89 3.83
C GLY A 15 -6.19 -48.83 2.86
N GLY A 16 -5.41 -49.78 2.26
CA GLY A 16 -6.03 -51.05 1.89
C GLY A 16 -5.79 -51.60 0.49
N ARG A 17 -4.75 -52.43 0.39
CA ARG A 17 -4.65 -53.74 -0.35
C ARG A 17 -4.45 -53.78 -1.87
N ARG A 18 -3.22 -54.22 -2.20
CA ARG A 18 -2.71 -55.28 -3.11
C ARG A 18 -3.56 -55.78 -4.28
N ALA A 19 -2.93 -55.75 -5.44
CA ALA A 19 -2.65 -56.74 -6.49
C ALA A 19 -2.60 -56.00 -7.85
N GLY A 20 -1.62 -56.11 -8.72
CA GLY A 20 -0.83 -57.16 -9.23
C GLY A 20 -0.70 -56.95 -10.74
N ALA A 21 0.52 -57.15 -11.29
CA ALA A 21 0.83 -57.44 -12.72
C ALA A 21 0.99 -56.22 -13.67
N LEU A 22 2.22 -55.87 -14.09
CA LEU A 22 3.11 -56.44 -15.13
C LEU A 22 2.95 -55.84 -16.55
N PHE A 23 4.12 -55.54 -17.14
CA PHE A 23 4.46 -55.31 -18.57
C PHE A 23 4.28 -53.87 -19.08
N SER A 24 5.17 -53.28 -19.82
CA SER A 24 6.55 -53.46 -20.31
C SER A 24 6.87 -52.29 -21.24
N SER A 25 8.07 -51.75 -21.10
CA SER A 25 9.03 -51.33 -22.13
C SER A 25 8.60 -50.74 -23.47
N SER A 26 9.19 -49.62 -23.82
CA SER A 26 10.08 -49.33 -24.96
C SER A 26 10.21 -47.81 -25.18
N SER A 27 11.33 -47.14 -24.98
CA SER A 27 12.49 -46.94 -25.87
C SER A 27 12.20 -46.31 -27.22
N SER A 28 12.76 -45.15 -27.44
CA SER A 28 13.62 -44.68 -28.56
C SER A 28 13.49 -43.16 -28.71
N SER A 29 14.51 -42.40 -28.53
CA SER A 29 15.73 -42.09 -29.28
C SER A 29 15.59 -40.97 -30.32
N SER A 30 16.47 -39.99 -30.11
CA SER A 30 17.27 -39.22 -31.09
C SER A 30 16.53 -38.18 -31.93
N SER A 31 17.05 -36.97 -32.17
CA SER A 31 18.38 -36.58 -32.64
C SER A 31 18.54 -35.06 -32.67
N SER A 32 19.59 -34.54 -32.19
CA SER A 32 20.67 -33.67 -32.66
C SER A 32 20.46 -32.92 -33.99
N SER A 33 20.75 -31.62 -33.95
CA SER A 33 21.63 -30.98 -34.94
C SER A 33 22.25 -29.66 -34.44
N SER A 34 23.54 -29.71 -34.43
CA SER A 34 24.51 -28.65 -34.21
C SER A 34 24.65 -27.80 -35.45
N PHE A 35 25.02 -26.51 -35.31
CA PHE A 35 25.86 -25.79 -36.24
C PHE A 35 26.88 -24.92 -35.54
N PHE A 36 28.12 -25.11 -35.99
CA PHE A 36 29.40 -24.53 -35.62
C PHE A 36 29.62 -23.14 -36.26
N PHE A 37 30.47 -22.34 -35.64
CA PHE A 37 31.69 -21.66 -36.12
C PHE A 37 32.15 -20.71 -35.03
N GLY A 38 33.30 -20.77 -34.39
CA GLY A 38 34.70 -20.81 -34.83
C GLY A 38 35.29 -19.44 -34.55
N GLY A 39 36.30 -19.22 -33.82
CA GLY A 39 37.51 -19.80 -33.44
C GLY A 39 38.48 -18.77 -32.87
N GLY A 40 39.50 -19.24 -32.18
CA GLY A 40 40.79 -18.61 -31.92
C GLY A 40 40.90 -17.84 -30.57
N GLY A 41 41.74 -18.13 -29.62
CA GLY A 41 43.03 -18.78 -29.57
C GLY A 41 43.91 -18.03 -28.58
N GLY A 42 44.57 -18.71 -27.62
CA GLY A 42 45.73 -18.12 -26.97
C GLY A 42 45.87 -18.33 -25.44
N VAL A 43 46.36 -19.49 -25.06
CA VAL A 43 47.51 -19.78 -24.16
C VAL A 43 47.70 -18.96 -22.86
N GLY A 44 47.43 -19.48 -21.76
CA GLY A 44 48.30 -20.19 -20.82
C GLY A 44 49.00 -19.34 -19.73
N ARG A 45 48.69 -19.62 -18.48
CA ARG A 45 49.65 -19.97 -17.45
C ARG A 45 49.00 -20.05 -16.05
N ARG A 46 49.02 -21.24 -15.50
CA ARG A 46 48.81 -21.52 -14.08
C ARG A 46 49.97 -20.94 -13.27
N ARG A 47 49.69 -20.29 -12.13
CA ARG A 47 50.56 -20.27 -10.96
C ARG A 47 49.74 -20.32 -9.67
N LEU A 48 49.98 -21.36 -8.93
CA LEU A 48 49.67 -21.47 -7.49
C LEU A 48 50.47 -20.42 -6.70
N MET A 49 49.84 -19.74 -5.75
CA MET A 49 50.51 -19.31 -4.54
C MET A 49 49.54 -19.18 -3.36
N LYS A 50 49.74 -20.02 -2.41
CA LYS A 50 49.72 -20.00 -0.94
C LYS A 50 48.91 -18.93 -0.21
N ARG A 51 48.06 -19.49 0.68
CA ARG A 51 47.46 -18.83 1.86
C ARG A 51 48.51 -18.09 2.68
N CYS A 52 48.22 -16.84 3.02
CA CYS A 52 48.66 -16.23 4.26
C CYS A 52 47.46 -15.53 4.89
N HIS A 53 47.17 -15.91 6.13
CA HIS A 53 46.25 -15.26 7.03
C HIS A 53 46.74 -13.85 7.34
N ASP A 54 45.91 -12.84 7.09
CA ASP A 54 46.02 -11.61 7.85
C ASP A 54 44.61 -11.09 8.19
N LYS A 55 44.29 -11.09 9.48
CA LYS A 55 43.00 -10.83 10.07
C LYS A 55 42.80 -9.35 10.43
N THR A 56 43.23 -8.41 9.60
CA THR A 56 43.23 -6.99 10.01
C THR A 56 42.74 -6.00 8.96
N LEU A 57 42.01 -6.43 7.92
CA LEU A 57 41.61 -5.52 6.84
C LEU A 57 40.12 -5.51 6.52
N GLU A 58 39.25 -6.07 7.36
CA GLU A 58 37.80 -6.13 7.12
C GLU A 58 36.95 -5.03 7.80
N LYS A 59 37.56 -3.99 8.35
CA LYS A 59 36.81 -2.91 9.05
C LYS A 59 36.81 -1.55 8.36
N ARG A 60 37.15 -1.45 7.08
CA ARG A 60 37.30 -0.12 6.44
C ARG A 60 36.73 0.04 5.03
N LEU A 61 35.70 -0.70 4.65
CA LEU A 61 35.08 -0.51 3.32
C LEU A 61 33.56 -0.50 3.38
N LEU A 62 33.00 0.36 4.24
CA LEU A 62 31.56 0.59 4.31
C LEU A 62 31.23 2.03 4.71
N VAL A 63 31.84 3.00 4.01
CA VAL A 63 31.43 4.39 4.10
C VAL A 63 31.59 5.03 2.74
N THR A 64 30.73 4.74 1.82
CA THR A 64 30.35 5.65 0.72
C THR A 64 29.11 5.10 0.05
N THR A 65 27.97 5.55 0.45
CA THR A 65 26.74 5.82 -0.28
C THR A 65 25.56 5.73 0.68
N SER A 66 25.24 6.79 1.35
CA SER A 66 23.85 7.14 1.68
C SER A 66 23.85 8.42 2.48
N ASP A 67 23.39 9.45 1.86
CA ASP A 67 22.91 10.63 2.53
C ASP A 67 21.83 10.21 3.50
N ASP A 68 22.07 10.26 4.79
CA ASP A 68 21.13 10.23 5.91
C ASP A 68 21.42 9.25 7.04
N ASP A 69 22.51 8.53 7.10
CA ASP A 69 22.68 7.59 8.18
C ASP A 69 23.77 7.94 9.19
N ASP A 70 23.24 8.44 10.29
CA ASP A 70 23.84 8.48 11.59
C ASP A 70 24.38 7.13 12.03
N CYS A 71 25.64 6.86 11.77
CA CYS A 71 26.40 5.82 12.45
C CYS A 71 27.64 6.43 13.08
N THR A 72 27.49 7.07 14.21
CA THR A 72 28.61 7.30 15.12
C THR A 72 28.24 6.87 16.54
N VAL A 73 28.89 5.83 16.94
CA VAL A 73 28.93 5.26 18.28
C VAL A 73 29.40 6.34 19.27
N PHE A 74 28.53 6.72 20.21
CA PHE A 74 28.95 7.37 21.45
C PHE A 74 28.69 6.41 22.60
N SER A 75 29.72 5.67 22.96
CA SER A 75 29.83 5.06 24.29
C SER A 75 30.26 6.13 25.27
N LYS A 76 29.37 6.64 26.08
CA LYS A 76 29.72 7.14 27.43
C LYS A 76 28.51 7.09 28.36
N SER A 77 28.78 6.44 29.45
CA SER A 77 28.03 6.33 30.69
C SER A 77 27.28 7.59 31.08
N MET A 78 25.99 7.47 31.39
CA MET A 78 25.31 8.38 32.29
C MET A 78 24.37 7.64 33.22
N SER A 79 24.81 7.62 34.46
CA SER A 79 24.02 7.30 35.62
C SER A 79 23.08 8.47 35.94
N SER A 80 21.87 8.14 36.40
CA SER A 80 20.92 8.93 37.19
C SER A 80 20.37 10.24 36.61
N SER A 81 19.11 10.22 36.12
CA SER A 81 18.11 11.24 36.45
C SER A 81 16.69 10.82 36.01
N SER A 82 15.97 10.18 36.90
CA SER A 82 14.58 9.67 36.68
C SER A 82 13.48 10.75 36.72
N SER A 83 13.81 12.02 36.91
CA SER A 83 12.82 13.11 37.00
C SER A 83 12.67 13.94 35.72
N SER A 84 13.68 13.98 34.86
CA SER A 84 13.66 14.74 33.60
C SER A 84 12.93 13.99 32.48
N SER A 85 12.93 12.67 32.50
CA SER A 85 12.24 11.82 31.52
C SER A 85 10.72 11.96 31.62
N LYS A 86 10.17 11.89 32.83
CA LYS A 86 8.70 12.03 33.05
C LYS A 86 8.18 13.43 32.66
N ARG A 87 9.00 14.46 32.81
CA ARG A 87 8.61 15.83 32.43
C ARG A 87 8.66 16.05 30.92
N LYS A 88 9.58 15.41 30.21
CA LYS A 88 9.63 15.42 28.74
C LYS A 88 8.52 14.55 28.14
N GLU A 89 8.17 13.46 28.78
CA GLU A 89 7.04 12.61 28.38
C GLU A 89 5.69 13.30 28.56
N ALA A 90 5.51 14.01 29.69
CA ALA A 90 4.33 14.84 29.92
C ALA A 90 4.23 16.03 28.96
N GLN A 91 5.35 16.67 28.62
CA GLN A 91 5.38 17.73 27.61
C GLN A 91 5.13 17.20 26.20
N ARG A 92 5.61 16.01 25.85
CA ARG A 92 5.27 15.32 24.60
C ARG A 92 3.79 14.95 24.55
N ALA A 93 3.23 14.40 25.64
CA ALA A 93 1.80 14.09 25.70
C ALA A 93 0.92 15.33 25.53
N THR A 94 1.32 16.47 26.12
CA THR A 94 0.61 17.75 26.01
C THR A 94 0.76 18.35 24.60
N HIS A 95 1.93 18.22 23.98
CA HIS A 95 2.16 18.65 22.59
C HIS A 95 1.39 17.76 21.60
N MET A 96 1.37 16.46 21.83
CA MET A 96 0.60 15.48 21.05
C MET A 96 -0.91 15.69 21.20
N ALA A 97 -1.38 16.06 22.41
CA ALA A 97 -2.79 16.42 22.61
C ALA A 97 -3.17 17.71 21.87
N LYS A 98 -2.26 18.69 21.80
CA LYS A 98 -2.47 19.93 21.03
C LYS A 98 -2.46 19.67 19.52
N LEU A 99 -1.56 18.80 19.02
CA LEU A 99 -1.54 18.39 17.62
C LEU A 99 -2.79 17.56 17.26
N ARG A 100 -3.23 16.64 18.15
CA ARG A 100 -4.49 15.92 17.97
C ARG A 100 -5.71 16.84 17.90
N ALA A 101 -5.76 17.88 18.73
CA ALA A 101 -6.83 18.87 18.71
C ALA A 101 -6.85 19.72 17.43
N SER A 102 -5.69 19.94 16.79
CA SER A 102 -5.59 20.64 15.51
C SER A 102 -5.97 19.76 14.30
N PHE A 103 -6.04 18.43 14.48
CA PHE A 103 -6.45 17.47 13.46
C PHE A 103 -7.92 17.05 13.58
N SER A 104 -8.69 17.59 14.53
CA SER A 104 -10.13 17.38 14.59
C SER A 104 -10.82 18.22 13.50
N PRO A 105 -11.48 17.61 12.51
CA PRO A 105 -12.08 18.36 11.38
C PRO A 105 -13.20 19.30 11.80
N HIS A 106 -13.76 19.14 12.98
CA HIS A 106 -14.99 19.83 13.40
C HIS A 106 -14.81 21.21 14.07
N GLU A 107 -13.65 21.54 14.64
CA GLU A 107 -13.46 22.82 15.33
C GLU A 107 -12.70 23.87 14.51
N ALA A 108 -12.03 23.46 13.44
CA ALA A 108 -11.33 24.37 12.54
C ALA A 108 -12.28 25.10 11.56
N SER A 109 -13.53 24.64 11.41
CA SER A 109 -14.46 25.15 10.39
C SER A 109 -15.01 26.56 10.71
N HIS A 110 -15.19 26.94 11.96
CA HIS A 110 -15.89 28.17 12.30
C HIS A 110 -15.03 29.45 12.39
N ARG A 111 -13.70 29.36 12.36
CA ARG A 111 -12.83 30.55 12.41
C ARG A 111 -12.21 30.97 11.08
N ARG A 112 -12.34 30.16 10.05
CA ARG A 112 -11.71 30.38 8.73
C ARG A 112 -12.68 30.73 7.59
N GLU A 113 -13.94 30.96 7.88
CA GLU A 113 -14.95 31.15 6.84
C GLU A 113 -14.90 32.51 6.11
N GLN A 114 -14.18 33.49 6.61
CA GLN A 114 -14.10 34.82 6.00
C GLN A 114 -12.82 35.12 5.18
N GLU A 115 -11.76 34.32 5.35
CA GLU A 115 -10.54 34.41 4.52
C GLU A 115 -10.50 33.34 3.41
N ARG A 116 -11.54 32.54 3.31
CA ARG A 116 -11.57 31.27 2.56
C ARG A 116 -12.01 31.33 1.11
N ASP A 117 -12.51 32.41 0.57
CA ASP A 117 -13.05 32.40 -0.79
C ASP A 117 -11.98 32.31 -1.90
N ASP A 118 -10.79 32.83 -1.69
CA ASP A 118 -9.69 32.70 -2.65
C ASP A 118 -8.79 31.49 -2.36
N ASP A 119 -8.52 31.19 -1.09
CA ASP A 119 -7.74 30.02 -0.69
C ASP A 119 -8.53 28.71 -0.92
N GLY A 120 -9.85 28.72 -0.69
CA GLY A 120 -10.73 27.60 -0.99
C GLY A 120 -10.70 27.19 -2.45
N LYS A 121 -10.75 28.13 -3.38
CA LYS A 121 -10.68 27.86 -4.81
C LYS A 121 -9.31 27.35 -5.26
N ARG A 122 -8.24 27.81 -4.63
CA ARG A 122 -6.88 27.36 -4.93
C ARG A 122 -6.64 25.94 -4.44
N ASN A 123 -7.10 25.61 -3.23
CA ASN A 123 -7.02 24.26 -2.68
C ASN A 123 -7.88 23.27 -3.48
N GLU A 124 -9.10 23.65 -3.85
CA GLU A 124 -9.96 22.83 -4.72
C GLU A 124 -9.29 22.57 -6.08
N LEU A 125 -8.58 23.55 -6.64
CA LEU A 125 -7.83 23.38 -7.89
C LEU A 125 -6.64 22.42 -7.73
N LEU A 126 -5.98 22.39 -6.58
CA LEU A 126 -4.85 21.49 -6.30
C LEU A 126 -5.31 20.06 -6.06
N THR A 127 -6.34 19.86 -5.24
CA THR A 127 -6.88 18.54 -4.91
C THR A 127 -7.64 17.88 -6.06
N SER A 128 -8.07 18.68 -7.05
CA SER A 128 -8.73 18.19 -8.28
C SER A 128 -7.75 17.76 -9.39
N LYS A 129 -6.44 17.80 -9.14
CA LYS A 129 -5.43 17.42 -10.14
C LYS A 129 -5.28 15.91 -10.30
N ILE A 130 -5.01 15.52 -11.56
CA ILE A 130 -4.54 14.19 -11.91
C ILE A 130 -3.04 14.26 -12.15
N PHE A 131 -2.28 13.49 -11.37
CA PHE A 131 -0.81 13.42 -11.47
C PHE A 131 -0.42 12.30 -12.42
N CYS A 132 0.58 12.58 -13.27
CA CYS A 132 0.95 11.69 -14.35
C CYS A 132 2.38 11.15 -14.17
N ASN A 133 2.50 9.84 -13.96
CA ASN A 133 3.79 9.13 -13.94
C ASN A 133 4.19 8.62 -15.33
N ARG A 134 3.20 8.31 -16.19
CA ARG A 134 3.42 7.82 -17.55
C ARG A 134 2.36 8.38 -18.47
N SER A 135 2.81 8.86 -19.63
CA SER A 135 1.90 9.48 -20.59
C SER A 135 0.70 8.59 -20.93
N LEU A 136 -0.48 9.17 -20.82
CA LEU A 136 -1.76 8.52 -21.04
C LEU A 136 -2.61 9.37 -21.98
N PRO A 137 -2.66 9.03 -23.29
CA PRO A 137 -3.56 9.66 -24.23
C PRO A 137 -4.96 9.06 -24.07
N MET A 138 -5.89 9.78 -23.46
CA MET A 138 -7.26 9.30 -23.25
C MET A 138 -8.00 9.01 -24.56
N LYS A 139 -7.60 9.65 -25.66
CA LYS A 139 -8.16 9.37 -27.00
C LYS A 139 -7.99 7.91 -27.43
N SER A 140 -6.94 7.23 -26.96
CA SER A 140 -6.69 5.80 -27.27
C SER A 140 -7.45 4.84 -26.36
N ILE A 141 -8.10 5.33 -25.31
CA ILE A 141 -8.84 4.52 -24.36
C ILE A 141 -10.25 4.32 -24.87
N THR A 142 -10.62 3.09 -25.15
CA THR A 142 -11.97 2.70 -25.59
C THR A 142 -12.85 2.19 -24.47
N SER A 143 -12.23 1.69 -23.40
CA SER A 143 -12.95 1.11 -22.26
C SER A 143 -12.37 1.58 -20.95
N ILE A 144 -13.25 1.95 -20.00
CA ILE A 144 -12.85 2.40 -18.67
C ILE A 144 -13.54 1.52 -17.62
N GLY A 145 -12.74 0.91 -16.77
CA GLY A 145 -13.21 0.08 -15.66
C GLY A 145 -12.94 0.69 -14.32
N PHE A 146 -13.84 0.44 -13.39
CA PHE A 146 -13.74 0.94 -12.02
C PHE A 146 -13.83 -0.21 -11.02
N ASP A 147 -13.02 -0.14 -9.97
CA ASP A 147 -13.34 -0.82 -8.72
C ASP A 147 -14.44 -0.05 -7.98
N MET A 148 -15.08 -0.68 -7.00
CA MET A 148 -16.14 -0.05 -6.22
C MET A 148 -15.60 0.53 -4.92
N ASP A 149 -15.09 -0.33 -4.06
CA ASP A 149 -14.72 0.01 -2.69
C ASP A 149 -13.46 0.91 -2.66
N TYR A 150 -13.52 2.04 -1.94
CA TYR A 150 -12.48 3.09 -1.92
C TYR A 150 -12.10 3.67 -3.31
N THR A 151 -12.90 3.40 -4.32
CA THR A 151 -12.74 3.96 -5.67
C THR A 151 -13.95 4.78 -6.08
N LEU A 152 -15.10 4.13 -6.34
CA LEU A 152 -16.37 4.82 -6.55
C LEU A 152 -17.05 5.17 -5.23
N ALA A 153 -17.00 4.25 -4.27
CA ALA A 153 -17.54 4.41 -2.93
C ALA A 153 -16.41 4.76 -1.96
N MET A 154 -16.37 5.99 -1.53
CA MET A 154 -15.42 6.44 -0.50
C MET A 154 -16.04 6.21 0.87
N TYR A 155 -15.36 5.44 1.73
CA TYR A 155 -15.82 5.17 3.08
C TYR A 155 -15.30 6.22 4.08
N LYS A 156 -16.12 6.52 5.10
CA LYS A 156 -15.77 7.41 6.20
C LYS A 156 -14.97 6.63 7.26
N PRO A 157 -13.68 6.96 7.48
CA PRO A 157 -12.84 6.20 8.42
C PRO A 157 -13.41 6.16 9.84
N GLU A 158 -13.91 7.28 10.32
CA GLU A 158 -14.47 7.45 11.67
C GLU A 158 -15.69 6.58 11.95
N THR A 159 -16.38 6.09 10.93
CA THR A 159 -17.55 5.23 11.09
C THR A 159 -17.32 3.83 10.55
N PHE A 160 -16.83 3.70 9.33
CA PHE A 160 -16.67 2.40 8.68
C PHE A 160 -15.48 1.61 9.25
N GLU A 161 -14.29 2.22 9.32
CA GLU A 161 -13.12 1.52 9.88
C GLU A 161 -13.31 1.22 11.38
N ARG A 162 -13.96 2.13 12.10
CA ARG A 162 -14.36 1.88 13.50
C ARG A 162 -15.34 0.70 13.61
N LEU A 163 -16.27 0.54 12.66
CA LEU A 163 -17.16 -0.63 12.61
C LEU A 163 -16.36 -1.91 12.40
N VAL A 164 -15.46 -1.92 11.39
CA VAL A 164 -14.58 -3.07 11.10
C VAL A 164 -13.76 -3.44 12.33
N TYR A 165 -13.11 -2.44 12.94
CA TYR A 165 -12.33 -2.60 14.16
C TYR A 165 -13.15 -3.23 15.29
N THR A 166 -14.31 -2.65 15.62
CA THR A 166 -15.17 -3.12 16.71
C THR A 166 -15.63 -4.56 16.49
N LYS A 167 -16.09 -4.88 15.28
CA LYS A 167 -16.50 -6.25 14.93
C LYS A 167 -15.35 -7.23 14.98
N THR A 168 -14.16 -6.82 14.61
CA THR A 168 -12.94 -7.65 14.70
C THR A 168 -12.58 -7.95 16.16
N VAL A 169 -12.64 -6.95 17.06
CA VAL A 169 -12.40 -7.14 18.50
C VAL A 169 -13.43 -8.11 19.10
N GLU A 170 -14.72 -7.97 18.75
CA GLU A 170 -15.78 -8.91 19.17
C GLU A 170 -15.46 -10.36 18.74
N LYS A 171 -14.96 -10.57 17.50
CA LYS A 171 -14.57 -11.89 17.00
C LYS A 171 -13.34 -12.45 17.70
N LEU A 172 -12.34 -11.63 17.99
CA LEU A 172 -11.15 -12.06 18.72
C LEU A 172 -11.52 -12.61 20.12
N VAL A 173 -12.42 -11.95 20.82
CA VAL A 173 -12.89 -12.42 22.12
C VAL A 173 -13.75 -13.67 22.00
N SER A 174 -14.72 -13.68 21.08
CA SER A 174 -15.70 -14.77 21.00
C SER A 174 -15.16 -16.05 20.35
N HIS A 175 -14.25 -15.95 19.37
CA HIS A 175 -13.76 -17.11 18.59
C HIS A 175 -12.36 -17.55 19.01
N TYR A 176 -11.50 -16.59 19.42
CA TYR A 176 -10.09 -16.88 19.73
C TYR A 176 -9.76 -16.84 21.22
N GLY A 177 -10.71 -16.38 22.06
CA GLY A 177 -10.53 -16.37 23.51
C GLY A 177 -9.56 -15.29 24.02
N TYR A 178 -9.46 -14.16 23.33
CA TYR A 178 -8.74 -13.01 23.85
C TYR A 178 -9.42 -12.44 25.10
N PRO A 179 -8.69 -11.72 25.98
CA PRO A 179 -9.25 -11.17 27.21
C PRO A 179 -10.44 -10.26 26.95
N LYS A 180 -11.50 -10.39 27.75
CA LYS A 180 -12.69 -9.53 27.63
C LYS A 180 -12.40 -8.05 27.88
N GLU A 181 -11.31 -7.74 28.58
CA GLU A 181 -10.84 -6.38 28.83
C GLU A 181 -10.69 -5.59 27.51
N ILE A 182 -10.29 -6.22 26.39
CA ILE A 182 -10.13 -5.53 25.11
C ILE A 182 -11.42 -4.94 24.55
N LEU A 183 -12.60 -5.47 24.91
CA LEU A 183 -13.90 -4.93 24.48
C LEU A 183 -14.18 -3.53 25.05
N THR A 184 -13.60 -3.21 26.20
CA THR A 184 -13.88 -1.97 26.93
C THR A 184 -12.69 -1.03 27.00
N SER A 185 -11.47 -1.56 26.98
CA SER A 185 -10.24 -0.77 27.13
C SER A 185 -9.66 -0.32 25.79
N PHE A 186 -9.95 -1.03 24.69
CA PHE A 186 -9.43 -0.69 23.37
C PHE A 186 -10.32 0.35 22.69
N THR A 187 -9.69 1.38 22.18
CA THR A 187 -10.31 2.43 21.36
C THR A 187 -9.58 2.56 20.06
N PHE A 188 -10.30 2.79 18.98
CA PHE A 188 -9.73 2.97 17.65
C PHE A 188 -9.39 4.44 17.40
N ASP A 189 -8.16 4.69 16.93
CA ASP A 189 -7.71 5.98 16.43
C ASP A 189 -7.47 5.82 14.91
N GLU A 190 -8.39 6.33 14.13
CA GLU A 190 -8.41 6.25 12.66
C GLU A 190 -7.29 7.03 12.00
N THR A 191 -6.66 7.95 12.74
CA THR A 191 -5.61 8.83 12.21
C THR A 191 -4.19 8.27 12.42
N TYR A 192 -4.04 7.19 13.20
CA TYR A 192 -2.73 6.70 13.59
C TYR A 192 -2.00 5.93 12.48
N MET A 193 -2.71 5.11 11.70
CA MET A 193 -2.11 4.27 10.66
C MET A 193 -2.23 4.91 9.29
N VAL A 194 -1.22 4.69 8.44
CA VAL A 194 -1.19 5.14 7.04
C VAL A 194 -0.89 3.99 6.10
N ARG A 195 -1.25 4.10 4.82
CA ARG A 195 -0.86 3.09 3.81
C ARG A 195 0.66 3.06 3.58
N GLY A 196 1.14 1.97 3.01
CA GLY A 196 2.53 1.79 2.62
C GLY A 196 3.46 1.36 3.74
N LEU A 197 2.95 1.15 4.95
CA LEU A 197 3.69 0.54 6.05
C LEU A 197 3.83 -0.96 5.85
N VAL A 198 4.74 -1.58 6.59
CA VAL A 198 4.94 -3.03 6.59
C VAL A 198 4.92 -3.55 8.02
N ILE A 199 4.13 -4.55 8.26
CA ILE A 199 4.08 -5.25 9.56
C ILE A 199 5.13 -6.35 9.56
N ASP A 200 6.03 -6.34 10.54
CA ASP A 200 6.92 -7.45 10.89
C ASP A 200 6.20 -8.36 11.90
N LYS A 201 5.58 -9.40 11.38
CA LYS A 201 4.81 -10.36 12.18
C LYS A 201 5.67 -11.16 13.14
N LYS A 202 6.95 -11.28 12.88
CA LYS A 202 7.89 -12.01 13.73
C LYS A 202 8.23 -11.23 15.00
N ARG A 203 8.41 -9.91 14.86
CA ARG A 203 8.86 -9.04 15.95
C ARG A 203 7.75 -8.20 16.57
N GLY A 204 6.56 -8.20 16.00
CA GLY A 204 5.45 -7.37 16.48
C GLY A 204 5.64 -5.89 16.20
N SER A 205 6.31 -5.53 15.12
CA SER A 205 6.65 -4.14 14.80
C SER A 205 6.02 -3.69 13.49
N VAL A 206 5.78 -2.38 13.38
CA VAL A 206 5.33 -1.73 12.14
C VAL A 206 6.46 -0.86 11.62
N LEU A 207 6.73 -0.94 10.33
CA LEU A 207 7.89 -0.38 9.67
C LEU A 207 7.47 0.65 8.62
N LYS A 208 8.13 1.81 8.57
CA LYS A 208 8.13 2.68 7.41
C LYS A 208 9.50 2.66 6.74
N MET A 209 9.51 2.45 5.42
CA MET A 209 10.74 2.35 4.65
C MET A 209 10.71 3.21 3.41
N ASP A 210 11.89 3.51 2.89
CA ASP A 210 12.05 4.24 1.64
C ASP A 210 12.01 3.33 0.40
N ARG A 211 12.20 3.92 -0.78
CA ARG A 211 12.20 3.24 -2.07
C ARG A 211 13.27 2.14 -2.22
N HIS A 212 14.30 2.19 -1.40
CA HIS A 212 15.42 1.24 -1.39
C HIS A 212 15.25 0.16 -0.31
N ASN A 213 14.10 0.12 0.36
CA ASN A 213 13.79 -0.74 1.50
C ASN A 213 14.62 -0.45 2.76
N TYR A 214 15.20 0.75 2.89
CA TYR A 214 15.77 1.16 4.17
C TYR A 214 14.66 1.52 5.15
N VAL A 215 14.68 0.90 6.32
CA VAL A 215 13.70 1.13 7.37
C VAL A 215 14.06 2.42 8.11
N LYS A 216 13.21 3.43 8.01
CA LYS A 216 13.42 4.76 8.59
C LYS A 216 12.69 4.94 9.93
N VAL A 217 11.49 4.37 10.08
CA VAL A 217 10.71 4.40 11.31
C VAL A 217 10.29 2.98 11.67
N VAL A 218 10.41 2.65 12.94
CA VAL A 218 9.94 1.38 13.52
C VAL A 218 9.15 1.69 14.77
N VAL A 219 7.97 1.11 14.87
CA VAL A 219 7.13 1.19 16.05
C VAL A 219 6.81 -0.22 16.53
N HIS A 220 7.05 -0.50 17.82
CA HIS A 220 6.68 -1.74 18.49
C HIS A 220 5.55 -1.45 19.48
N GLY A 221 4.36 -2.03 19.26
CA GLY A 221 3.15 -1.49 19.87
C GLY A 221 2.93 -0.05 19.43
N PHE A 222 2.98 0.90 20.37
CA PHE A 222 2.96 2.35 20.10
C PHE A 222 4.28 3.05 20.43
N LYS A 223 5.30 2.29 20.75
CA LYS A 223 6.60 2.83 21.14
C LYS A 223 7.55 2.86 19.93
N GLU A 224 8.06 4.04 19.62
CA GLU A 224 9.11 4.19 18.61
C GLU A 224 10.39 3.50 19.09
N VAL A 225 10.95 2.67 18.22
CA VAL A 225 12.22 1.94 18.47
C VAL A 225 13.39 2.90 18.23
N SER A 226 14.43 2.81 19.07
CA SER A 226 15.60 3.68 18.94
C SER A 226 16.33 3.50 17.60
N ALA A 227 17.05 4.53 17.16
CA ALA A 227 17.82 4.46 15.92
C ALA A 227 18.87 3.33 15.95
N GLU A 228 19.52 3.13 17.10
CA GLU A 228 20.52 2.09 17.29
C GLU A 228 19.93 0.68 17.14
N GLU A 229 18.81 0.43 17.83
CA GLU A 229 18.11 -0.85 17.76
C GLU A 229 17.52 -1.12 16.36
N ARG A 230 16.97 -0.10 15.71
CA ARG A 230 16.48 -0.16 14.34
C ARG A 230 17.59 -0.56 13.36
N LEU A 231 18.75 0.10 13.44
CA LEU A 231 19.90 -0.20 12.59
C LEU A 231 20.43 -1.62 12.83
N ALA A 232 20.57 -2.02 14.08
CA ALA A 232 21.02 -3.38 14.42
C ALA A 232 20.03 -4.46 13.94
N THR A 233 18.73 -4.16 13.93
CA THR A 233 17.71 -5.15 13.58
C THR A 233 17.43 -5.25 12.08
N TYR A 234 17.40 -4.12 11.37
CA TYR A 234 16.89 -4.05 9.99
C TYR A 234 17.93 -3.61 8.94
N CYS A 235 19.03 -2.98 9.35
CA CYS A 235 20.04 -2.43 8.44
C CYS A 235 21.39 -3.15 8.52
N ASP A 236 21.46 -4.31 9.17
CA ASP A 236 22.67 -5.12 9.21
C ASP A 236 23.07 -5.61 7.81
N SER A 237 24.34 -5.51 7.48
CA SER A 237 24.92 -5.90 6.19
C SER A 237 24.64 -7.36 5.79
N SER A 238 24.42 -8.24 6.77
CA SER A 238 23.98 -9.63 6.53
C SER A 238 22.55 -9.74 5.98
N LYS A 239 21.76 -8.66 6.05
CA LYS A 239 20.37 -8.56 5.60
C LYS A 239 20.21 -7.69 4.36
N VAL A 240 21.29 -7.29 3.72
CA VAL A 240 21.26 -6.59 2.42
C VAL A 240 20.52 -7.46 1.41
N GLY A 241 19.46 -6.89 0.82
CA GLY A 241 18.58 -7.62 -0.11
C GLY A 241 17.32 -8.21 0.52
N THR A 242 17.04 -7.97 1.81
CA THR A 242 15.74 -8.31 2.40
C THR A 242 14.65 -7.50 1.69
N THR A 243 13.77 -8.21 1.00
CA THR A 243 12.69 -7.57 0.23
C THR A 243 11.50 -7.20 1.10
N PHE A 244 11.51 -7.52 2.40
CA PHE A 244 10.37 -7.39 3.32
C PHE A 244 9.08 -7.97 2.72
N THR A 245 9.25 -9.05 1.99
CA THR A 245 8.19 -9.88 1.39
C THR A 245 8.30 -11.29 1.94
N GLY A 246 7.24 -12.05 1.85
CA GLY A 246 7.20 -13.39 2.43
C GLY A 246 6.32 -13.47 3.66
N ASN A 247 6.25 -14.63 4.29
CA ASN A 247 5.25 -14.91 5.32
C ASN A 247 5.46 -14.14 6.63
N GLU A 248 6.69 -13.68 6.90
CA GLU A 248 7.02 -12.91 8.11
C GLU A 248 6.58 -11.44 8.02
N TYR A 249 6.30 -10.93 6.82
CA TYR A 249 5.97 -9.52 6.58
C TYR A 249 4.61 -9.38 5.91
N GLN A 250 3.90 -8.30 6.24
CA GLN A 250 2.64 -7.94 5.60
C GLN A 250 2.67 -6.46 5.19
N ALA A 251 2.55 -6.21 3.90
CA ALA A 251 2.40 -4.85 3.39
C ALA A 251 0.97 -4.34 3.61
N MET A 252 0.85 -3.08 4.00
CA MET A 252 -0.41 -2.36 4.19
C MET A 252 -0.68 -1.46 2.98
N ASP A 253 -1.11 -2.06 1.89
CA ASP A 253 -1.26 -1.39 0.60
C ASP A 253 -2.72 -0.96 0.31
N THR A 254 -3.65 -1.23 1.23
CA THR A 254 -5.08 -0.86 1.14
C THR A 254 -5.55 -0.18 2.42
N LEU A 255 -6.52 0.71 2.30
CA LEU A 255 -7.17 1.38 3.43
C LEU A 255 -7.85 0.39 4.39
N PHE A 256 -8.38 -0.73 3.89
CA PHE A 256 -8.95 -1.79 4.73
C PHE A 256 -7.97 -2.40 5.74
N ALA A 257 -6.66 -2.30 5.52
CA ALA A 257 -5.65 -2.86 6.42
C ALA A 257 -5.31 -1.96 7.62
N LEU A 258 -5.79 -0.71 7.66
CA LEU A 258 -5.42 0.26 8.69
C LEU A 258 -5.95 -0.13 10.07
N ALA A 259 -7.21 -0.51 10.14
CA ALA A 259 -7.84 -0.98 11.37
C ALA A 259 -7.18 -2.27 11.92
N GLU A 260 -6.79 -3.21 11.04
CA GLU A 260 -6.06 -4.42 11.41
C GLU A 260 -4.70 -4.10 12.05
N ALA A 261 -3.96 -3.20 11.43
CA ALA A 261 -2.64 -2.82 11.89
C ALA A 261 -2.67 -2.07 13.22
N TYR A 262 -3.65 -1.19 13.39
CA TYR A 262 -3.85 -0.49 14.65
C TYR A 262 -4.17 -1.46 15.79
N LEU A 263 -5.10 -2.38 15.57
CA LEU A 263 -5.46 -3.42 16.54
C LEU A 263 -4.26 -4.33 16.86
N PHE A 264 -3.44 -4.64 15.85
CA PHE A 264 -2.21 -5.39 16.07
C PHE A 264 -1.25 -4.68 17.02
N CYS A 265 -1.04 -3.37 16.87
CA CYS A 265 -0.21 -2.58 17.78
C CYS A 265 -0.76 -2.57 19.22
N GLN A 266 -2.08 -2.45 19.40
CA GLN A 266 -2.70 -2.50 20.73
C GLN A 266 -2.49 -3.86 21.40
N LEU A 267 -2.68 -4.94 20.67
CA LEU A 267 -2.47 -6.29 21.19
C LEU A 267 -1.00 -6.59 21.50
N VAL A 268 -0.06 -6.07 20.69
CA VAL A 268 1.38 -6.17 20.96
C VAL A 268 1.72 -5.45 22.27
N GLU A 269 1.26 -4.21 22.46
CA GLU A 269 1.52 -3.45 23.68
C GLU A 269 0.89 -4.12 24.91
N MET A 270 -0.33 -4.62 24.78
CA MET A 270 -0.99 -5.35 25.85
C MET A 270 -0.27 -6.63 26.20
N LYS A 271 0.14 -7.43 25.21
CA LYS A 271 0.94 -8.65 25.40
C LYS A 271 2.23 -8.37 26.15
N ASP A 272 2.96 -7.34 25.74
CA ASP A 272 4.22 -6.96 26.37
C ASP A 272 4.02 -6.49 27.80
N THR A 273 2.93 -5.77 28.07
CA THR A 273 2.58 -5.32 29.40
C THR A 273 2.23 -6.49 30.32
N VAL A 274 1.41 -7.44 29.82
CA VAL A 274 1.06 -8.66 30.56
C VAL A 274 2.28 -9.52 30.82
N THR A 275 3.19 -9.65 29.84
CA THR A 275 4.42 -10.45 29.97
C THR A 275 5.36 -9.88 31.03
N ARG A 276 5.40 -8.54 31.20
CA ARG A 276 6.22 -7.88 32.25
C ARG A 276 5.58 -7.96 33.63
N ASP A 277 4.24 -8.05 33.73
CA ASP A 277 3.52 -8.13 34.99
C ASP A 277 3.28 -9.59 35.43
N LYS A 278 4.11 -10.09 36.37
CA LYS A 278 4.02 -11.46 36.90
C LYS A 278 2.64 -11.83 37.49
N LYS A 279 1.84 -10.86 37.94
CA LYS A 279 0.48 -11.12 38.45
C LYS A 279 -0.48 -11.35 37.30
N LYS A 280 -0.45 -10.50 36.26
CA LYS A 280 -1.28 -10.66 35.07
C LYS A 280 -0.90 -11.91 34.29
N GLN A 281 0.39 -12.26 34.19
CA GLN A 281 0.88 -13.46 33.51
C GLN A 281 0.31 -14.77 34.09
N LYS A 282 0.01 -14.83 35.41
CA LYS A 282 -0.58 -15.99 36.08
C LYS A 282 -2.11 -16.04 36.02
N ASN A 283 -2.75 -14.99 35.54
CA ASN A 283 -4.20 -14.93 35.41
C ASN A 283 -4.64 -15.66 34.13
N LYS A 284 -5.54 -16.64 34.27
CA LYS A 284 -6.09 -17.44 33.16
C LYS A 284 -6.73 -16.57 32.06
N GLU A 285 -7.24 -15.41 32.41
CA GLU A 285 -7.84 -14.49 31.44
C GLU A 285 -6.82 -14.03 30.37
N TYR A 286 -5.54 -13.92 30.72
CA TYR A 286 -4.48 -13.50 29.81
C TYR A 286 -3.66 -14.67 29.24
N GLU A 287 -4.02 -15.92 29.52
CA GLU A 287 -3.31 -17.11 29.07
C GLU A 287 -3.16 -17.14 27.55
N LYS A 288 -4.22 -16.84 26.82
CA LYS A 288 -4.20 -16.75 25.35
C LYS A 288 -3.17 -15.71 24.88
N LEU A 289 -3.22 -14.50 25.44
CA LEU A 289 -2.37 -13.39 25.05
C LEU A 289 -0.87 -13.68 25.37
N THR A 290 -0.62 -14.36 26.47
CA THR A 290 0.75 -14.74 26.89
C THR A 290 1.36 -15.76 25.92
N ASN A 291 0.60 -16.74 25.48
CA ASN A 291 1.08 -17.88 24.71
C ASN A 291 1.10 -17.63 23.19
N VAL A 292 0.26 -16.73 22.66
CA VAL A 292 0.19 -16.44 21.23
C VAL A 292 1.46 -15.74 20.73
N SER A 293 2.03 -16.15 19.60
CA SER A 293 3.11 -15.41 18.93
C SER A 293 2.56 -14.17 18.21
N TYR A 294 3.39 -13.16 17.94
CA TYR A 294 2.96 -12.00 17.15
C TYR A 294 2.50 -12.39 15.74
N HIS A 295 3.13 -13.41 15.15
CA HIS A 295 2.71 -13.93 13.83
C HIS A 295 1.30 -14.51 13.90
N GLN A 296 1.05 -15.39 14.85
CA GLN A 296 -0.27 -15.99 15.05
C GLN A 296 -1.31 -14.94 15.42
N MET A 297 -0.96 -13.96 16.26
CA MET A 297 -1.81 -12.83 16.63
C MET A 297 -2.28 -12.05 15.41
N PHE A 298 -1.37 -11.74 14.49
CA PHE A 298 -1.74 -11.05 13.24
C PHE A 298 -2.64 -11.92 12.35
N ASP A 299 -2.34 -13.20 12.22
CA ASP A 299 -3.16 -14.12 11.42
C ASP A 299 -4.58 -14.29 12.02
N GLU A 300 -4.72 -14.28 13.35
CA GLU A 300 -6.02 -14.33 14.03
C GLU A 300 -6.82 -13.03 13.85
N ILE A 301 -6.16 -11.86 13.87
CA ILE A 301 -6.79 -10.58 13.51
C ILE A 301 -7.30 -10.65 12.07
N ARG A 302 -6.47 -11.03 11.14
CA ARG A 302 -6.80 -11.13 9.71
C ARG A 302 -7.98 -12.07 9.47
N ASN A 303 -7.95 -13.26 10.08
CA ASN A 303 -9.05 -14.21 9.98
C ASN A 303 -10.36 -13.67 10.60
N SER A 304 -10.27 -12.86 11.65
CA SER A 304 -11.44 -12.21 12.27
C SER A 304 -12.04 -11.14 11.36
N VAL A 305 -11.22 -10.33 10.69
CA VAL A 305 -11.68 -9.37 9.67
C VAL A 305 -12.33 -10.11 8.50
N ASP A 306 -11.68 -11.16 7.99
CA ASP A 306 -12.24 -11.99 6.91
C ASP A 306 -13.56 -12.64 7.30
N LEU A 307 -13.73 -13.03 8.57
CA LEU A 307 -14.98 -13.56 9.09
C LEU A 307 -16.08 -12.48 9.12
N CYS A 308 -15.78 -11.25 9.57
CA CYS A 308 -16.74 -10.14 9.56
C CYS A 308 -17.26 -9.82 8.15
N HIS A 309 -16.41 -9.97 7.14
CA HIS A 309 -16.83 -9.81 5.74
C HIS A 309 -17.69 -10.98 5.25
N ARG A 310 -17.38 -12.23 5.67
CA ARG A 310 -18.09 -13.43 5.21
C ARG A 310 -19.44 -13.63 5.88
N ASP A 311 -19.55 -13.33 7.17
CA ASP A 311 -20.81 -13.52 7.92
C ASP A 311 -21.82 -12.38 7.72
N GLY A 312 -21.46 -11.39 6.91
CA GLY A 312 -22.33 -10.27 6.55
C GLY A 312 -22.48 -9.21 7.65
N SER A 313 -21.81 -9.34 8.78
CA SER A 313 -21.97 -8.41 9.91
C SER A 313 -21.64 -6.95 9.55
N LEU A 314 -20.64 -6.72 8.68
CA LEU A 314 -20.32 -5.39 8.16
C LEU A 314 -21.35 -4.92 7.13
N LYS A 315 -21.65 -5.76 6.17
CA LYS A 315 -22.54 -5.43 5.05
C LYS A 315 -23.94 -5.09 5.50
N THR A 316 -24.47 -5.86 6.48
CA THR A 316 -25.79 -5.62 7.05
C THR A 316 -25.87 -4.27 7.76
N GLU A 317 -24.81 -3.87 8.48
CA GLU A 317 -24.80 -2.58 9.17
C GLU A 317 -24.71 -1.41 8.17
N VAL A 318 -23.87 -1.52 7.15
CA VAL A 318 -23.77 -0.50 6.09
C VAL A 318 -25.09 -0.38 5.31
N ALA A 319 -25.75 -1.53 5.02
CA ALA A 319 -27.02 -1.54 4.27
C ALA A 319 -28.18 -0.87 5.03
N LYS A 320 -28.14 -0.84 6.39
CA LYS A 320 -29.17 -0.14 7.19
C LYS A 320 -29.13 1.37 7.02
N ASP A 321 -27.93 1.94 6.91
CA ASP A 321 -27.73 3.39 6.77
C ASP A 321 -26.42 3.64 6.00
N PRO A 322 -26.44 3.55 4.65
CA PRO A 322 -25.26 3.79 3.85
C PRO A 322 -24.66 5.19 4.03
N ALA A 323 -25.51 6.21 4.27
CA ALA A 323 -25.08 7.60 4.44
C ALA A 323 -24.17 7.80 5.66
N LYS A 324 -24.30 6.95 6.67
CA LYS A 324 -23.43 6.96 7.84
C LYS A 324 -22.00 6.54 7.52
N TYR A 325 -21.81 5.65 6.54
CA TYR A 325 -20.55 4.98 6.27
C TYR A 325 -19.88 5.41 4.97
N ILE A 326 -20.65 5.88 4.01
CA ILE A 326 -20.18 6.22 2.66
C ILE A 326 -20.30 7.73 2.45
N VAL A 327 -19.28 8.32 1.84
CA VAL A 327 -19.31 9.73 1.41
C VAL A 327 -20.11 9.83 0.10
N PRO A 328 -21.18 10.65 0.05
CA PRO A 328 -21.89 10.85 -1.20
C PRO A 328 -21.02 11.62 -2.20
N ASP A 329 -21.01 11.18 -3.47
CA ASP A 329 -20.37 11.91 -4.58
C ASP A 329 -21.42 12.30 -5.63
N GLU A 330 -21.88 13.54 -5.57
CA GLU A 330 -22.88 14.08 -6.51
C GLU A 330 -22.36 14.16 -7.96
N SER A 331 -21.04 14.16 -8.13
CA SER A 331 -20.38 14.23 -9.43
C SER A 331 -20.29 12.88 -10.13
N LEU A 332 -20.45 11.78 -9.40
CA LEU A 332 -20.25 10.42 -9.93
C LEU A 332 -21.19 10.11 -11.09
N LYS A 333 -22.48 10.41 -10.94
CA LYS A 333 -23.48 10.24 -12.00
C LYS A 333 -23.10 10.98 -13.27
N ARG A 334 -22.67 12.25 -13.13
CA ARG A 334 -22.22 13.08 -14.26
C ARG A 334 -20.97 12.50 -14.91
N LEU A 335 -20.01 12.00 -14.09
CA LEU A 335 -18.80 11.37 -14.60
C LEU A 335 -19.12 10.18 -15.49
N LEU A 336 -19.88 9.20 -14.99
CA LEU A 336 -20.23 7.99 -15.73
C LEU A 336 -20.99 8.31 -17.02
N THR A 337 -21.93 9.26 -16.94
CA THR A 337 -22.66 9.74 -18.12
C THR A 337 -21.70 10.36 -19.16
N THR A 338 -20.78 11.22 -18.74
CA THR A 338 -19.81 11.87 -19.63
C THR A 338 -18.92 10.85 -20.34
N LEU A 339 -18.46 9.83 -19.62
CA LEU A 339 -17.63 8.77 -20.19
C LEU A 339 -18.40 7.95 -21.22
N LYS A 340 -19.64 7.56 -20.95
CA LYS A 340 -20.49 6.86 -21.94
C LYS A 340 -20.80 7.73 -23.17
N MET A 341 -21.14 8.99 -22.97
CA MET A 341 -21.40 9.93 -24.07
C MET A 341 -20.16 10.17 -24.94
N SER A 342 -18.96 9.97 -24.41
CA SER A 342 -17.71 10.03 -25.18
C SER A 342 -17.44 8.78 -26.03
N GLY A 343 -18.39 7.82 -26.09
CA GLY A 343 -18.30 6.59 -26.89
C GLY A 343 -17.43 5.49 -26.26
N ARG A 344 -17.16 5.56 -24.95
CA ARG A 344 -16.38 4.55 -24.23
C ARG A 344 -17.29 3.54 -23.55
N SER A 345 -16.88 2.30 -23.56
CA SER A 345 -17.49 1.27 -22.71
C SER A 345 -17.08 1.49 -21.25
N VAL A 346 -18.05 1.44 -20.35
CA VAL A 346 -17.85 1.62 -18.91
C VAL A 346 -18.18 0.32 -18.19
N PHE A 347 -17.28 -0.20 -17.37
CA PHE A 347 -17.51 -1.43 -16.63
C PHE A 347 -17.16 -1.31 -15.14
N LEU A 348 -17.87 -2.09 -14.32
CA LEU A 348 -17.59 -2.24 -12.90
C LEU A 348 -16.94 -3.61 -12.65
N LEU A 349 -15.86 -3.65 -11.88
CA LEU A 349 -15.16 -4.88 -11.53
C LEU A 349 -14.78 -4.86 -10.05
N THR A 350 -15.59 -5.51 -9.21
CA THR A 350 -15.43 -5.51 -7.76
C THR A 350 -15.31 -6.91 -7.15
N ASN A 351 -14.61 -7.01 -6.01
CA ASN A 351 -14.58 -8.21 -5.18
C ASN A 351 -15.84 -8.37 -4.31
N SER A 352 -16.64 -7.33 -4.17
CA SER A 352 -17.92 -7.36 -3.47
C SER A 352 -18.97 -8.18 -4.24
N LEU A 353 -19.88 -8.83 -3.55
CA LEU A 353 -20.99 -9.58 -4.16
C LEU A 353 -22.12 -8.62 -4.57
N PHE A 354 -23.02 -9.09 -5.43
CA PHE A 354 -24.04 -8.25 -6.04
C PHE A 354 -25.01 -7.61 -5.03
N ASP A 355 -25.39 -8.33 -4.01
CA ASP A 355 -26.26 -7.85 -2.93
C ASP A 355 -25.76 -6.54 -2.30
N TYR A 356 -24.48 -6.53 -1.94
CA TYR A 356 -23.83 -5.36 -1.34
C TYR A 356 -23.52 -4.28 -2.39
N THR A 357 -23.06 -4.69 -3.57
CA THR A 357 -22.81 -3.77 -4.68
C THR A 357 -24.06 -2.98 -5.04
N ASN A 358 -25.23 -3.63 -5.07
CA ASN A 358 -26.49 -2.97 -5.36
C ASN A 358 -26.86 -1.90 -4.31
N VAL A 359 -26.64 -2.19 -3.02
CA VAL A 359 -26.87 -1.21 -1.94
C VAL A 359 -25.98 0.02 -2.12
N VAL A 360 -24.67 -0.21 -2.33
CA VAL A 360 -23.67 0.87 -2.45
C VAL A 360 -23.94 1.72 -3.69
N MET A 361 -24.17 1.09 -4.84
CA MET A 361 -24.37 1.81 -6.11
C MET A 361 -25.71 2.55 -6.15
N ASN A 362 -26.78 2.01 -5.55
CA ASN A 362 -28.03 2.74 -5.38
C ASN A 362 -27.84 4.00 -4.53
N PHE A 363 -27.11 3.92 -3.43
CA PHE A 363 -26.80 5.07 -2.59
C PHE A 363 -26.01 6.16 -3.34
N LEU A 364 -25.05 5.75 -4.18
CA LEU A 364 -24.18 6.69 -4.89
C LEU A 364 -24.84 7.35 -6.12
N ILE A 365 -25.71 6.63 -6.82
CA ILE A 365 -26.24 7.06 -8.14
C ILE A 365 -27.73 7.37 -8.10
N SER A 366 -28.52 6.54 -7.40
CA SER A 366 -29.96 6.73 -7.25
C SER A 366 -30.24 7.58 -6.01
N ASP A 367 -31.20 8.46 -6.03
CA ASP A 367 -31.47 9.53 -5.07
C ASP A 367 -31.41 9.17 -3.57
N LYS A 368 -30.21 8.88 -3.06
CA LYS A 368 -29.82 8.93 -1.64
C LYS A 368 -30.60 8.05 -0.63
N THR A 369 -31.61 7.33 -1.05
CA THR A 369 -32.42 6.51 -0.13
C THR A 369 -31.86 5.12 0.14
N GLY A 370 -30.86 4.69 -0.66
CA GLY A 370 -30.27 3.34 -0.53
C GLY A 370 -31.30 2.21 -0.77
N ASP A 371 -32.42 2.49 -1.45
CA ASP A 371 -33.40 1.45 -1.74
C ASP A 371 -32.79 0.40 -2.68
N ALA A 372 -32.42 -0.74 -2.13
CA ALA A 372 -31.80 -1.84 -2.83
C ALA A 372 -32.70 -2.48 -3.92
N LYS A 373 -33.92 -2.02 -4.07
CA LYS A 373 -34.85 -2.54 -5.07
C LYS A 373 -34.68 -1.88 -6.44
N THR A 374 -34.04 -0.72 -6.52
CA THR A 374 -33.78 -0.06 -7.81
C THR A 374 -32.55 -0.67 -8.47
N LEU A 375 -32.55 -0.67 -9.79
CA LEU A 375 -31.46 -1.18 -10.64
C LEU A 375 -30.99 -0.12 -11.63
N ASP A 376 -31.45 1.14 -11.47
CA ASP A 376 -31.20 2.23 -12.43
C ASP A 376 -29.71 2.55 -12.59
N TRP A 377 -28.91 2.26 -11.55
CA TRP A 377 -27.47 2.42 -11.62
C TRP A 377 -26.79 1.53 -12.67
N LEU A 378 -27.40 0.38 -13.03
CA LEU A 378 -26.88 -0.51 -14.07
C LEU A 378 -26.82 0.16 -15.44
N ASP A 379 -27.64 1.17 -15.71
CA ASP A 379 -27.64 1.88 -16.99
C ASP A 379 -26.37 2.67 -17.26
N TYR A 380 -25.60 2.95 -16.19
CA TYR A 380 -24.31 3.64 -16.29
C TYR A 380 -23.15 2.72 -16.65
N PHE A 381 -23.36 1.40 -16.64
CA PHE A 381 -22.34 0.41 -16.97
C PHE A 381 -22.78 -0.46 -18.15
N ASP A 382 -21.83 -0.86 -18.97
CA ASP A 382 -22.05 -1.79 -20.08
C ASP A 382 -21.95 -3.24 -19.60
N THR A 383 -21.08 -3.51 -18.61
CA THR A 383 -21.01 -4.80 -17.92
C THR A 383 -20.55 -4.60 -16.47
N VAL A 384 -20.94 -5.53 -15.59
CA VAL A 384 -20.64 -5.52 -14.16
C VAL A 384 -20.14 -6.90 -13.74
N PHE A 385 -18.95 -6.96 -13.18
CA PHE A 385 -18.36 -8.17 -12.60
C PHE A 385 -18.27 -8.02 -11.08
N VAL A 386 -18.98 -8.87 -10.35
CA VAL A 386 -19.01 -8.95 -8.90
C VAL A 386 -18.31 -10.20 -8.41
N GLY A 387 -17.84 -10.24 -7.16
CA GLY A 387 -17.15 -11.41 -6.62
C GLY A 387 -15.96 -11.85 -7.46
N SER A 388 -15.28 -10.92 -8.10
CA SER A 388 -14.27 -11.17 -9.15
C SER A 388 -12.99 -11.82 -8.66
N MET A 389 -12.76 -11.85 -7.34
CA MET A 389 -11.56 -12.42 -6.72
C MET A 389 -10.24 -11.81 -7.24
N LYS A 390 -10.22 -10.47 -7.45
CA LYS A 390 -8.95 -9.78 -7.75
C LYS A 390 -7.92 -10.07 -6.66
N PRO A 391 -6.65 -10.31 -6.95
CA PRO A 391 -5.97 -10.17 -8.25
C PRO A 391 -6.04 -11.38 -9.19
N ASN A 392 -6.64 -12.51 -8.79
CA ASN A 392 -6.69 -13.73 -9.61
C ASN A 392 -7.43 -13.48 -10.95
N PHE A 393 -8.44 -12.61 -10.94
CA PHE A 393 -9.17 -12.19 -12.14
C PHE A 393 -8.24 -11.77 -13.30
N PHE A 394 -7.10 -11.13 -12.99
CA PHE A 394 -6.15 -10.64 -13.99
C PHE A 394 -5.08 -11.66 -14.40
N THR A 395 -5.06 -12.85 -13.78
CA THR A 395 -3.95 -13.80 -13.96
C THR A 395 -4.42 -15.20 -14.39
N GLN A 396 -5.69 -15.49 -14.23
CA GLN A 396 -6.28 -16.80 -14.57
C GLN A 396 -7.14 -16.68 -15.83
N ASP A 397 -6.87 -17.52 -16.82
CA ASP A 397 -7.58 -17.50 -18.09
C ASP A 397 -8.93 -18.26 -18.03
N SER A 398 -9.02 -19.23 -17.13
CA SER A 398 -10.16 -20.16 -17.01
C SER A 398 -10.78 -20.12 -15.60
N SER A 399 -11.41 -19.02 -15.26
CA SER A 399 -12.20 -18.90 -14.02
C SER A 399 -13.67 -19.18 -14.31
N ILE A 400 -14.34 -19.82 -13.34
CA ILE A 400 -15.78 -20.05 -13.43
C ILE A 400 -16.51 -18.72 -13.39
N ILE A 401 -17.46 -18.52 -14.29
CA ILE A 401 -18.32 -17.34 -14.37
C ILE A 401 -19.79 -17.74 -14.29
N PHE A 402 -20.57 -16.99 -13.52
CA PHE A 402 -22.01 -17.15 -13.42
C PHE A 402 -22.70 -15.86 -13.82
N GLU A 403 -23.86 -16.01 -14.46
CA GLU A 403 -24.76 -14.89 -14.70
C GLU A 403 -25.62 -14.64 -13.45
N VAL A 404 -25.73 -13.36 -13.05
CA VAL A 404 -26.55 -12.96 -11.90
C VAL A 404 -27.88 -12.39 -12.39
N ASP A 405 -28.99 -12.89 -11.89
CA ASP A 405 -30.28 -12.23 -12.06
C ASP A 405 -30.35 -11.05 -11.07
N ALA A 406 -30.25 -9.85 -11.63
CA ALA A 406 -30.25 -8.61 -10.84
C ALA A 406 -31.53 -8.38 -10.03
N LYS A 407 -32.67 -9.00 -10.39
CA LYS A 407 -33.94 -8.84 -9.68
C LYS A 407 -34.07 -9.77 -8.50
N SER A 408 -33.67 -11.03 -8.65
CA SER A 408 -33.74 -12.03 -7.58
C SER A 408 -32.47 -12.13 -6.76
N TYR A 409 -31.35 -11.53 -7.20
CA TYR A 409 -29.99 -11.67 -6.65
C TYR A 409 -29.43 -13.11 -6.74
N MET A 410 -30.11 -13.99 -7.46
CA MET A 410 -29.74 -15.38 -7.61
C MET A 410 -28.82 -15.59 -8.81
N LEU A 411 -27.96 -16.58 -8.73
CA LEU A 411 -27.23 -17.04 -9.90
C LEU A 411 -28.20 -17.80 -10.79
N LYS A 412 -28.18 -17.54 -12.11
CA LYS A 412 -29.05 -18.24 -13.06
C LYS A 412 -28.76 -19.74 -12.96
N ASN A 413 -29.83 -20.54 -13.05
CA ASN A 413 -29.90 -22.00 -12.90
C ASN A 413 -29.96 -22.53 -11.46
N THR A 414 -30.10 -21.67 -10.42
CA THR A 414 -30.37 -22.16 -9.05
C THR A 414 -31.82 -22.59 -8.86
N ASP A 415 -32.77 -21.97 -9.57
CA ASP A 415 -34.21 -22.15 -9.35
C ASP A 415 -34.75 -23.50 -9.86
N SER A 416 -34.03 -24.17 -10.76
CA SER A 416 -34.44 -25.47 -11.30
C SER A 416 -34.03 -26.69 -10.45
N GLY A 417 -33.37 -26.45 -9.29
CA GLY A 417 -32.85 -27.55 -8.45
C GLY A 417 -31.73 -28.37 -9.08
N GLY A 418 -31.26 -27.98 -10.25
CA GLY A 418 -30.12 -28.56 -10.92
C GLY A 418 -28.79 -27.98 -10.43
N PRO A 419 -27.65 -28.61 -10.75
CA PRO A 419 -26.34 -28.02 -10.44
C PRO A 419 -26.17 -26.68 -11.17
N LEU A 420 -25.56 -25.71 -10.51
CA LEU A 420 -25.17 -24.44 -11.12
C LEU A 420 -24.30 -24.73 -12.34
N THR A 421 -24.74 -24.27 -13.51
CA THR A 421 -23.96 -24.42 -14.74
C THR A 421 -23.20 -23.11 -14.98
N PRO A 422 -21.86 -23.12 -14.89
CA PRO A 422 -21.06 -21.94 -15.21
C PRO A 422 -21.22 -21.60 -16.69
N ILE A 423 -21.20 -20.32 -17.01
CA ILE A 423 -21.10 -19.83 -18.38
C ILE A 423 -19.66 -20.10 -18.82
N GLY A 424 -19.46 -20.89 -19.89
CA GLY A 424 -18.11 -21.17 -20.39
C GLY A 424 -17.54 -22.54 -19.97
N GLY A 425 -18.36 -23.56 -19.87
CA GLY A 425 -17.88 -24.97 -19.86
C GLY A 425 -17.16 -25.32 -21.16
N SER A 426 -16.34 -26.38 -21.14
CA SER A 426 -15.38 -26.81 -22.16
C SER A 426 -15.89 -27.01 -23.60
N ASP A 427 -17.16 -26.75 -23.87
CA ASP A 427 -17.79 -26.91 -25.19
C ASP A 427 -18.22 -25.57 -25.81
N ILE A 428 -17.71 -24.45 -25.32
CA ILE A 428 -17.95 -23.17 -25.97
C ILE A 428 -16.90 -23.00 -27.08
N ASP A 429 -17.23 -23.43 -28.25
CA ASP A 429 -16.81 -22.78 -29.48
C ASP A 429 -17.11 -21.28 -29.30
N HIS A 430 -16.07 -20.46 -29.46
CA HIS A 430 -16.04 -19.00 -29.30
C HIS A 430 -17.31 -18.26 -29.80
N VAL A 431 -18.44 -18.47 -29.14
CA VAL A 431 -19.64 -17.68 -29.39
C VAL A 431 -19.44 -16.39 -28.62
N SER A 432 -18.90 -15.41 -29.32
CA SER A 432 -18.84 -14.02 -28.91
C SER A 432 -20.14 -13.65 -28.19
N LEU A 433 -20.04 -13.22 -26.92
CA LEU A 433 -21.18 -12.62 -26.19
C LEU A 433 -21.83 -11.46 -26.96
N SER A 434 -21.12 -10.89 -27.92
CA SER A 434 -21.58 -9.83 -28.82
C SER A 434 -22.44 -10.31 -30.00
N SER A 435 -22.50 -11.62 -30.32
CA SER A 435 -23.19 -12.11 -31.52
C SER A 435 -24.70 -12.34 -31.37
N LYS A 436 -25.29 -12.04 -30.20
CA LYS A 436 -26.75 -12.07 -30.00
C LYS A 436 -27.45 -10.72 -30.09
N ILE A 437 -26.79 -9.67 -30.62
CA ILE A 437 -27.40 -8.37 -30.92
C ILE A 437 -27.76 -8.33 -32.39
N GLY A 438 -28.68 -9.19 -32.82
CA GLY A 438 -28.99 -9.27 -34.23
C GLY A 438 -30.46 -9.47 -34.59
N ASP A 439 -31.34 -9.41 -33.63
CA ASP A 439 -32.75 -9.73 -33.91
C ASP A 439 -33.70 -8.99 -32.96
N GLY A 440 -33.82 -7.69 -33.10
CA GLY A 440 -34.97 -6.83 -32.73
C GLY A 440 -35.75 -7.10 -31.43
N THR A 441 -35.44 -8.14 -30.68
CA THR A 441 -36.01 -8.44 -29.36
C THR A 441 -35.00 -8.02 -28.29
N ASN A 442 -35.37 -7.00 -27.51
CA ASN A 442 -34.68 -6.58 -26.31
C ASN A 442 -34.66 -7.70 -25.24
N MET A 443 -33.96 -8.79 -25.52
CA MET A 443 -33.56 -9.72 -24.49
C MET A 443 -32.33 -9.10 -23.81
N TYR A 444 -32.57 -8.37 -22.71
CA TYR A 444 -31.49 -8.00 -21.77
C TYR A 444 -30.83 -9.29 -21.30
N THR A 445 -29.79 -9.71 -21.97
CA THR A 445 -28.78 -10.58 -21.35
C THR A 445 -28.36 -9.87 -20.09
N SER A 446 -28.29 -10.55 -18.98
CA SER A 446 -27.87 -9.98 -17.73
C SER A 446 -26.56 -9.23 -17.94
N LYS A 447 -26.50 -7.97 -17.52
CA LYS A 447 -25.26 -7.19 -17.55
C LYS A 447 -24.35 -7.54 -16.39
N VAL A 448 -24.78 -8.42 -15.49
CA VAL A 448 -24.13 -8.72 -14.23
C VAL A 448 -23.63 -10.15 -14.19
N TYR A 449 -22.34 -10.30 -13.91
CA TYR A 449 -21.67 -11.59 -13.80
C TYR A 449 -20.95 -11.71 -12.45
N GLN A 450 -20.90 -12.93 -11.90
CA GLN A 450 -20.14 -13.24 -10.71
C GLN A 450 -18.97 -14.15 -11.03
N GLY A 451 -17.77 -13.84 -10.51
CA GLY A 451 -16.54 -14.56 -10.81
C GLY A 451 -15.95 -14.16 -12.15
N GLY A 452 -15.52 -15.14 -12.94
CA GLY A 452 -14.94 -14.92 -14.27
C GLY A 452 -13.48 -14.48 -14.24
N SER A 453 -12.99 -14.11 -15.41
CA SER A 453 -11.62 -13.66 -15.65
C SER A 453 -11.59 -12.48 -16.62
N TYR A 454 -10.40 -11.90 -16.79
CA TYR A 454 -10.19 -10.82 -17.75
C TYR A 454 -10.58 -11.21 -19.19
N VAL A 455 -10.48 -12.51 -19.55
CA VAL A 455 -10.87 -13.01 -20.88
C VAL A 455 -12.35 -12.75 -21.10
N HIS A 456 -13.20 -13.19 -20.15
CA HIS A 456 -14.65 -12.95 -20.23
C HIS A 456 -15.02 -11.47 -20.34
N LEU A 457 -14.31 -10.62 -19.59
CA LEU A 457 -14.54 -9.18 -19.65
C LEU A 457 -14.14 -8.59 -21.00
N MET A 458 -12.96 -8.93 -21.51
CA MET A 458 -12.48 -8.43 -22.79
C MET A 458 -13.37 -8.89 -23.94
N ASP A 459 -13.79 -10.14 -23.91
CA ASP A 459 -14.72 -10.71 -24.92
C ASP A 459 -16.09 -10.03 -24.85
N SER A 460 -16.63 -9.80 -23.64
CA SER A 460 -17.95 -9.15 -23.46
C SER A 460 -17.99 -7.72 -24.01
N LEU A 461 -16.85 -7.03 -24.01
CA LEU A 461 -16.73 -5.63 -24.48
C LEU A 461 -16.05 -5.51 -25.85
N GLY A 462 -15.67 -6.62 -26.48
CA GLY A 462 -14.96 -6.61 -27.77
C GLY A 462 -13.58 -5.96 -27.71
N ILE A 463 -12.90 -6.05 -26.58
CA ILE A 463 -11.59 -5.43 -26.37
C ILE A 463 -10.50 -6.35 -26.89
N SER A 464 -9.75 -5.92 -27.89
CA SER A 464 -8.66 -6.70 -28.48
C SER A 464 -7.27 -6.38 -27.89
N ARG A 465 -7.07 -5.22 -27.28
CA ARG A 465 -5.77 -4.77 -26.79
C ARG A 465 -5.90 -4.21 -25.36
N GLY A 466 -5.07 -4.71 -24.45
CA GLY A 466 -5.03 -4.21 -23.08
C GLY A 466 -4.65 -2.72 -22.96
N SER A 467 -3.89 -2.18 -23.93
CA SER A 467 -3.53 -0.75 -23.97
C SER A 467 -4.72 0.19 -24.14
N ASP A 468 -5.87 -0.32 -24.59
CA ASP A 468 -7.07 0.45 -24.86
C ASP A 468 -8.01 0.50 -23.64
N VAL A 469 -7.64 -0.18 -22.56
CA VAL A 469 -8.36 -0.19 -21.29
C VAL A 469 -7.67 0.73 -20.29
N LEU A 470 -8.45 1.60 -19.63
CA LEU A 470 -8.06 2.27 -18.39
C LEU A 470 -8.80 1.63 -17.23
N TYR A 471 -8.06 1.12 -16.24
CA TYR A 471 -8.62 0.57 -15.02
C TYR A 471 -8.31 1.47 -13.82
N VAL A 472 -9.34 1.82 -13.07
CA VAL A 472 -9.29 2.74 -11.93
C VAL A 472 -9.57 1.96 -10.66
N GLY A 473 -8.66 2.05 -9.68
CA GLY A 473 -8.79 1.35 -8.40
C GLY A 473 -7.94 1.99 -7.32
N ASP A 474 -8.17 1.61 -6.05
CA ASP A 474 -7.41 2.10 -4.89
C ASP A 474 -6.29 1.16 -4.46
N HIS A 475 -6.38 -0.12 -4.81
CA HIS A 475 -5.47 -1.15 -4.32
C HIS A 475 -4.31 -1.40 -5.28
N ILE A 476 -3.09 -1.04 -4.84
CA ILE A 476 -1.88 -1.13 -5.68
C ILE A 476 -1.61 -2.54 -6.20
N PHE A 477 -1.81 -3.59 -5.40
CA PHE A 477 -1.59 -4.98 -5.80
C PHE A 477 -2.78 -5.60 -6.51
N GLY A 478 -3.98 -5.39 -5.95
CA GLY A 478 -5.22 -5.99 -6.42
C GLY A 478 -5.64 -5.47 -7.78
N ASP A 479 -5.54 -4.15 -7.97
CA ASP A 479 -6.06 -3.47 -9.16
C ASP A 479 -4.97 -3.06 -10.13
N ILE A 480 -3.92 -2.42 -9.64
CA ILE A 480 -2.99 -1.66 -10.48
C ILE A 480 -1.85 -2.53 -11.01
N LEU A 481 -1.15 -3.25 -10.12
CA LEU A 481 0.05 -3.98 -10.51
C LEU A 481 -0.26 -5.15 -11.44
N ARG A 482 -1.29 -5.94 -11.11
CA ARG A 482 -1.62 -7.15 -11.87
C ARG A 482 -2.23 -6.81 -13.22
N SER A 483 -3.23 -5.94 -13.27
CA SER A 483 -3.82 -5.49 -14.53
C SER A 483 -2.78 -4.91 -15.49
N LYS A 484 -1.83 -4.13 -14.98
CA LYS A 484 -0.76 -3.54 -15.78
C LYS A 484 0.27 -4.56 -16.25
N LYS A 485 0.80 -5.41 -15.34
CA LYS A 485 1.89 -6.33 -15.68
C LYS A 485 1.45 -7.49 -16.55
N THR A 486 0.27 -8.03 -16.28
CA THR A 486 -0.23 -9.21 -16.98
C THR A 486 -0.94 -8.85 -18.28
N LEU A 487 -1.77 -7.81 -18.24
CA LEU A 487 -2.66 -7.47 -19.35
C LEU A 487 -2.23 -6.23 -20.16
N GLY A 488 -1.26 -5.48 -19.65
CA GLY A 488 -0.85 -4.24 -20.29
C GLY A 488 -1.87 -3.10 -20.17
N TRP A 489 -2.87 -3.22 -19.29
CA TRP A 489 -3.86 -2.17 -19.08
C TRP A 489 -3.23 -0.86 -18.61
N ARG A 490 -3.84 0.26 -18.98
CA ARG A 490 -3.55 1.55 -18.38
C ARG A 490 -4.22 1.63 -17.02
N THR A 491 -3.61 2.35 -16.09
CA THR A 491 -4.04 2.31 -14.69
C THR A 491 -4.11 3.70 -14.09
N MET A 492 -5.15 3.95 -13.31
CA MET A 492 -5.31 5.12 -12.45
C MET A 492 -5.47 4.66 -11.01
N LEU A 493 -4.62 5.16 -10.13
CA LEU A 493 -4.71 4.87 -8.70
C LEU A 493 -5.46 5.97 -7.96
N ILE A 494 -6.41 5.60 -7.11
CA ILE A 494 -7.09 6.52 -6.20
C ILE A 494 -6.35 6.53 -4.86
N VAL A 495 -5.94 7.72 -4.44
CA VAL A 495 -5.19 7.95 -3.20
C VAL A 495 -5.85 9.09 -2.42
N PRO A 496 -6.90 8.79 -1.62
CA PRO A 496 -7.66 9.83 -0.90
C PRO A 496 -6.79 10.69 0.01
N GLU A 497 -5.74 10.12 0.59
CA GLU A 497 -4.81 10.81 1.49
C GLU A 497 -4.03 11.93 0.80
N MET A 498 -4.04 11.98 -0.54
CA MET A 498 -3.39 13.04 -1.31
C MET A 498 -3.99 14.43 -1.03
N ASP A 499 -5.27 14.52 -0.70
CA ASP A 499 -5.88 15.82 -0.40
C ASP A 499 -5.17 16.48 0.78
N HIS A 500 -5.01 15.76 1.89
CA HIS A 500 -4.26 16.24 3.06
C HIS A 500 -2.77 16.47 2.75
N GLU A 501 -2.12 15.56 2.01
CA GLU A 501 -0.69 15.71 1.68
C GLU A 501 -0.45 16.95 0.81
N LEU A 502 -1.36 17.28 -0.12
CA LEU A 502 -1.27 18.47 -0.97
C LEU A 502 -1.51 19.76 -0.18
N GLU A 503 -2.46 19.78 0.75
CA GLU A 503 -2.70 20.92 1.64
C GLU A 503 -1.45 21.24 2.46
N VAL A 504 -0.87 20.26 3.14
CA VAL A 504 0.34 20.46 3.94
C VAL A 504 1.54 20.85 3.07
N LEU A 505 1.67 20.30 1.87
CA LEU A 505 2.73 20.69 0.94
C LEU A 505 2.62 22.15 0.52
N GLU A 506 1.42 22.67 0.27
CA GLU A 506 1.22 24.06 -0.11
C GLU A 506 1.48 25.00 1.07
N GLU A 507 0.96 24.67 2.26
CA GLU A 507 1.26 25.42 3.48
C GLU A 507 2.77 25.53 3.74
N THR A 508 3.49 24.41 3.63
CA THR A 508 4.95 24.40 3.85
C THR A 508 5.74 25.14 2.77
N ARG A 509 5.20 25.22 1.56
CA ARG A 509 5.77 25.99 0.45
C ARG A 509 5.61 27.48 0.69
N GLU A 510 4.41 27.91 1.08
CA GLU A 510 4.10 29.31 1.39
C GLU A 510 4.91 29.85 2.58
N GLU A 511 5.11 29.03 3.61
CA GLU A 511 5.95 29.36 4.76
C GLU A 511 7.46 29.34 4.44
N GLY A 512 7.88 28.91 3.26
CA GLY A 512 9.28 28.80 2.85
C GLY A 512 10.08 27.68 3.53
N VAL A 513 9.42 26.74 4.20
CA VAL A 513 10.06 25.62 4.94
C VAL A 513 10.92 24.76 4.02
N LEU A 514 10.45 24.51 2.80
CA LEU A 514 11.21 23.74 1.82
C LEU A 514 12.50 24.44 1.39
N CYS A 515 12.47 25.77 1.27
CA CYS A 515 13.66 26.57 0.95
C CYS A 515 14.67 26.53 2.12
N GLU A 516 14.19 26.64 3.36
CA GLU A 516 15.04 26.53 4.55
C GLU A 516 15.68 25.15 4.67
N LEU A 517 14.93 24.08 4.42
CA LEU A 517 15.45 22.71 4.40
C LEU A 517 16.54 22.52 3.32
N LYS A 518 16.34 23.08 2.13
CA LYS A 518 17.33 23.03 1.05
C LYS A 518 18.62 23.73 1.47
N GLN A 519 18.53 24.92 2.04
CA GLN A 519 19.70 25.69 2.53
C GLN A 519 20.46 24.95 3.64
N LEU A 520 19.74 24.38 4.63
CA LEU A 520 20.35 23.59 5.69
C LEU A 520 21.06 22.35 5.16
N ARG A 521 20.48 21.69 4.16
CA ARG A 521 21.09 20.55 3.48
C ARG A 521 22.36 20.96 2.74
N GLU A 522 22.31 22.01 1.93
CA GLU A 522 23.47 22.52 1.18
C GLU A 522 24.61 22.90 2.11
N ARG A 523 24.29 23.59 3.23
CA ARG A 523 25.29 23.94 4.24
C ARG A 523 25.94 22.71 4.86
N ARG A 524 25.15 21.72 5.24
CA ARG A 524 25.66 20.45 5.79
C ARG A 524 26.59 19.75 4.80
N ASP A 525 26.18 19.68 3.53
CA ASP A 525 26.90 18.94 2.48
C ASP A 525 28.21 19.68 2.14
N GLU A 526 28.23 20.99 2.10
CA GLU A 526 29.44 21.80 1.92
C GLU A 526 30.46 21.57 3.05
N LEU A 527 30.02 21.61 4.31
CA LEU A 527 30.91 21.35 5.45
C LEU A 527 31.45 19.91 5.42
N ASN A 528 30.63 18.95 5.05
CA ASN A 528 31.05 17.56 4.90
C ASN A 528 32.10 17.42 3.77
N TYR A 529 31.88 18.07 2.64
CA TYR A 529 32.84 18.07 1.53
C TYR A 529 34.20 18.64 1.93
N GLN A 530 34.22 19.75 2.68
CA GLN A 530 35.46 20.34 3.19
C GLN A 530 36.20 19.41 4.13
N LEU A 531 35.51 18.72 5.05
CA LEU A 531 36.13 17.71 5.92
C LEU A 531 36.69 16.52 5.14
N GLN A 532 35.92 15.98 4.18
CA GLN A 532 36.38 14.87 3.34
C GLN A 532 37.59 15.25 2.49
N LYS A 533 37.64 16.49 1.98
CA LYS A 533 38.78 16.99 1.24
C LYS A 533 40.05 17.03 2.10
N ILE A 534 39.95 17.55 3.32
CA ILE A 534 41.07 17.57 4.28
C ILE A 534 41.55 16.14 4.60
N GLU A 535 40.63 15.23 4.92
CA GLU A 535 40.97 13.82 5.19
C GLU A 535 41.65 13.14 4.00
N PHE A 536 41.21 13.44 2.76
CA PHE A 536 41.78 12.89 1.55
C PHE A 536 43.20 13.40 1.31
N GLU A 537 43.45 14.71 1.47
CA GLU A 537 44.76 15.32 1.35
C GLU A 537 45.74 14.76 2.38
N GLU A 538 45.30 14.50 3.62
CA GLU A 538 46.07 13.86 4.67
C GLU A 538 46.48 12.41 4.33
N LYS A 539 45.56 11.67 3.71
CA LYS A 539 45.86 10.28 3.28
C LYS A 539 46.85 10.22 2.12
N GLN A 540 46.94 11.25 1.29
CA GLN A 540 47.89 11.33 0.17
C GLN A 540 49.31 11.74 0.59
N GLN A 541 49.45 12.51 1.66
CA GLN A 541 50.76 12.92 2.15
C GLN A 541 51.42 11.73 2.86
N LYS A 542 52.32 11.02 2.18
CA LYS A 542 53.08 9.84 2.67
C LYS A 542 53.95 10.17 3.90
N GLU A 543 54.35 11.41 4.07
CA GLU A 543 55.09 11.90 5.24
C GLU A 543 54.09 12.57 6.17
N LYS A 544 54.02 12.10 7.42
CA LYS A 544 53.24 12.75 8.50
C LYS A 544 53.81 14.14 8.81
N LYS A 545 53.45 15.12 8.03
CA LYS A 545 53.65 16.51 8.43
C LYS A 545 52.91 16.73 9.73
N GLN A 546 53.61 17.14 10.75
CA GLN A 546 53.03 17.51 12.05
C GLN A 546 52.14 18.74 11.81
N LYS A 547 50.80 18.57 11.99
CA LYS A 547 49.84 19.67 11.85
C LYS A 547 50.18 20.78 12.82
N THR A 548 50.10 21.98 12.35
CA THR A 548 50.25 23.16 13.23
C THR A 548 49.04 23.24 14.19
N ALA A 549 49.24 23.80 15.37
CA ALA A 549 48.13 24.01 16.34
C ALA A 549 46.98 24.80 15.73
N LYS A 550 47.26 25.67 14.75
CA LYS A 550 46.25 26.47 14.02
C LYS A 550 45.39 25.59 13.08
N GLU A 551 46.02 24.65 12.35
CA GLU A 551 45.32 23.72 11.47
C GLU A 551 44.43 22.77 12.29
N MET A 552 44.93 22.24 13.40
CA MET A 552 44.14 21.38 14.29
C MET A 552 42.92 22.10 14.85
N LYS A 553 43.08 23.37 15.24
CA LYS A 553 41.98 24.21 15.73
C LYS A 553 40.92 24.45 14.64
N MET A 554 41.37 24.71 13.39
CA MET A 554 40.46 24.94 12.27
C MET A 554 39.66 23.67 11.91
N ILE A 555 40.31 22.50 11.88
CA ILE A 555 39.63 21.22 11.63
C ILE A 555 38.60 20.94 12.71
N LYS A 556 38.95 21.12 13.97
CA LYS A 556 38.03 20.94 15.08
C LYS A 556 36.81 21.84 15.00
N GLN A 557 37.02 23.12 14.64
CA GLN A 557 35.92 24.04 14.43
C GLN A 557 35.01 23.61 13.28
N LEU A 558 35.58 23.14 12.17
CA LEU A 558 34.84 22.64 11.03
C LEU A 558 34.02 21.38 11.37
N GLU A 559 34.59 20.47 12.20
CA GLU A 559 33.86 19.32 12.73
C GLU A 559 32.67 19.73 13.62
N GLU A 560 32.89 20.69 14.53
CA GLU A 560 31.84 21.24 15.38
C GLU A 560 30.72 21.90 14.54
N ASP A 561 31.09 22.69 13.53
CA ASP A 561 30.14 23.34 12.61
C ASP A 561 29.35 22.32 11.78
N PHE A 562 30.01 21.25 11.32
CA PHE A 562 29.34 20.16 10.61
C PHE A 562 28.32 19.42 11.49
N GLN A 563 28.70 19.10 12.75
CA GLN A 563 27.77 18.44 13.66
C GLN A 563 26.58 19.34 14.01
N ALA A 564 26.81 20.65 14.16
CA ALA A 564 25.72 21.61 14.37
C ALA A 564 24.78 21.66 13.16
N ALA A 565 25.32 21.82 11.93
CA ALA A 565 24.51 21.85 10.70
C ALA A 565 23.74 20.55 10.48
N LYS A 566 24.34 19.41 10.79
CA LYS A 566 23.69 18.09 10.73
C LYS A 566 22.51 18.00 11.71
N LEU A 567 22.69 18.51 12.93
CA LEU A 567 21.63 18.51 13.95
C LEU A 567 20.47 19.44 13.54
N ASP A 568 20.79 20.64 13.03
CA ASP A 568 19.78 21.61 12.60
C ASP A 568 18.96 21.07 11.42
N HIS A 569 19.64 20.52 10.40
CA HIS A 569 18.96 19.88 9.28
C HIS A 569 18.05 18.73 9.74
N ARG A 570 18.55 17.85 10.63
CA ARG A 570 17.76 16.74 11.18
C ARG A 570 16.53 17.22 11.95
N LYS A 571 16.71 18.25 12.79
CA LYS A 571 15.61 18.84 13.56
C LYS A 571 14.53 19.41 12.64
N LYS A 572 14.93 20.21 11.65
CA LYS A 572 14.00 20.82 10.70
C LYS A 572 13.30 19.78 9.81
N THR A 573 14.03 18.74 9.37
CA THR A 573 13.44 17.62 8.61
C THR A 573 12.38 16.91 9.44
N LYS A 574 12.63 16.69 10.73
CA LYS A 574 11.65 16.07 11.63
C LYS A 574 10.41 16.93 11.82
N GLU A 575 10.59 18.24 12.07
CA GLU A 575 9.50 19.21 12.18
C GLU A 575 8.64 19.25 10.91
N TYR A 576 9.27 19.21 9.73
CA TYR A 576 8.60 19.14 8.44
C TYR A 576 7.77 17.85 8.30
N HIS A 577 8.33 16.70 8.63
CA HIS A 577 7.59 15.44 8.52
C HIS A 577 6.43 15.33 9.51
N GLU A 578 6.59 15.84 10.72
CA GLU A 578 5.55 15.84 11.76
C GLU A 578 4.31 16.66 11.36
N ARG A 579 4.41 17.58 10.41
CA ARG A 579 3.27 18.33 9.87
C ARG A 579 2.30 17.43 9.09
N PHE A 580 2.80 16.42 8.40
CA PHE A 580 1.98 15.46 7.66
C PHE A 580 1.36 14.41 8.58
N HIS A 581 2.20 13.82 9.43
CA HIS A 581 1.77 12.84 10.42
C HIS A 581 2.82 12.73 11.53
N TRP A 582 2.39 12.78 12.78
CA TRP A 582 3.29 12.88 13.95
C TRP A 582 4.21 11.69 14.20
N VAL A 583 3.86 10.49 13.67
CA VAL A 583 4.70 9.27 13.75
C VAL A 583 5.32 8.98 12.39
N TRP A 584 4.49 8.95 11.35
CA TRP A 584 4.86 8.39 10.06
C TRP A 584 5.35 9.43 9.06
N GLY A 585 5.10 10.70 9.27
CA GLY A 585 5.42 11.77 8.32
C GLY A 585 4.61 11.66 7.02
N ALA A 586 5.07 12.31 5.95
CA ALA A 586 4.38 12.31 4.67
C ALA A 586 4.17 10.90 4.08
N LEU A 587 3.02 10.64 3.46
CA LEU A 587 2.71 9.36 2.82
C LEU A 587 3.71 9.02 1.71
N MET A 588 3.97 10.01 0.85
CA MET A 588 4.83 9.82 -0.33
C MET A 588 6.33 9.91 -0.03
N LYS A 589 6.73 10.31 1.19
CA LYS A 589 8.13 10.45 1.58
C LYS A 589 8.47 9.61 2.81
N SER A 590 9.74 9.19 2.86
CA SER A 590 10.36 8.55 4.00
C SER A 590 11.77 9.12 4.16
N GLY A 591 11.91 10.09 5.08
CA GLY A 591 13.07 10.99 5.09
C GLY A 591 13.10 11.84 3.82
N CYS A 592 14.27 12.02 3.23
CA CYS A 592 14.43 12.77 1.97
C CYS A 592 14.08 11.94 0.72
N GLN A 593 13.86 10.63 0.86
CA GLN A 593 13.59 9.72 -0.25
C GLN A 593 12.08 9.50 -0.45
N ASN A 594 11.71 9.02 -1.64
CA ASN A 594 10.37 8.51 -1.86
C ASN A 594 10.11 7.32 -0.94
N SER A 595 8.92 7.25 -0.35
CA SER A 595 8.51 6.09 0.42
C SER A 595 8.38 4.85 -0.49
N ARG A 596 8.36 3.66 0.12
CA ARG A 596 8.05 2.42 -0.61
C ARG A 596 6.70 2.52 -1.34
N PHE A 597 5.70 3.13 -0.70
CA PHE A 597 4.39 3.36 -1.32
C PHE A 597 4.49 4.27 -2.54
N ALA A 598 5.15 5.43 -2.41
CA ALA A 598 5.38 6.34 -3.55
C ALA A 598 6.12 5.65 -4.71
N HIS A 599 7.11 4.81 -4.41
CA HIS A 599 7.80 4.05 -5.44
C HIS A 599 6.89 3.05 -6.17
N GLN A 600 5.95 2.43 -5.46
CA GLN A 600 4.95 1.56 -6.09
C GLN A 600 3.98 2.37 -6.96
N VAL A 601 3.51 3.53 -6.48
CA VAL A 601 2.67 4.47 -7.25
C VAL A 601 3.39 4.89 -8.53
N GLU A 602 4.63 5.38 -8.43
CA GLU A 602 5.46 5.81 -9.55
C GLU A 602 5.66 4.68 -10.58
N ARG A 603 5.91 3.46 -10.10
CA ARG A 603 6.23 2.33 -10.95
C ARG A 603 5.01 1.73 -11.66
N TYR A 604 3.85 1.69 -11.02
CA TYR A 604 2.71 0.90 -11.48
C TYR A 604 1.50 1.73 -11.92
N ALA A 605 1.21 2.86 -11.31
CA ALA A 605 0.14 3.73 -11.75
C ALA A 605 0.59 4.59 -12.94
N CYS A 606 -0.20 4.63 -14.03
CA CYS A 606 0.06 5.58 -15.11
C CYS A 606 -0.24 6.99 -14.64
N VAL A 607 -1.38 7.15 -13.99
CA VAL A 607 -1.82 8.38 -13.36
C VAL A 607 -2.39 8.07 -11.97
N TYR A 608 -2.47 9.08 -11.10
CA TYR A 608 -3.08 8.95 -9.78
C TYR A 608 -3.74 10.27 -9.36
N THR A 609 -4.73 10.18 -8.49
CA THR A 609 -5.51 11.32 -7.99
C THR A 609 -6.18 10.96 -6.67
N SER A 610 -6.73 11.93 -5.94
CA SER A 610 -7.39 11.70 -4.66
C SER A 610 -8.79 11.08 -4.79
N LYS A 611 -9.55 11.45 -5.81
CA LYS A 611 -10.91 10.95 -6.05
C LYS A 611 -11.21 10.79 -7.53
N VAL A 612 -12.10 9.86 -7.84
CA VAL A 612 -12.43 9.51 -9.23
C VAL A 612 -13.11 10.67 -9.99
N SER A 613 -13.90 11.47 -9.31
CA SER A 613 -14.62 12.63 -9.90
C SER A 613 -13.70 13.71 -10.44
N ASN A 614 -12.39 13.71 -10.05
CA ASN A 614 -11.40 14.61 -10.62
C ASN A 614 -11.21 14.44 -12.15
N ILE A 615 -11.60 13.30 -12.71
CA ILE A 615 -11.61 13.07 -14.16
C ILE A 615 -12.48 14.11 -14.88
N LEU A 616 -13.55 14.61 -14.25
CA LEU A 616 -14.44 15.63 -14.82
C LEU A 616 -13.78 16.99 -15.06
N GLN A 617 -12.65 17.27 -14.42
CA GLN A 617 -11.90 18.52 -14.64
C GLN A 617 -11.16 18.52 -15.98
N TYR A 618 -11.13 17.38 -16.66
CA TYR A 618 -10.40 17.19 -17.91
C TYR A 618 -11.34 16.74 -19.02
N SER A 619 -10.99 17.13 -20.26
CA SER A 619 -11.68 16.58 -21.42
C SER A 619 -11.58 15.05 -21.46
N PRO A 620 -12.62 14.32 -21.86
CA PRO A 620 -12.51 12.89 -22.09
C PRO A 620 -11.39 12.48 -23.07
N GLU A 621 -10.94 13.41 -23.92
CA GLU A 621 -9.84 13.19 -24.87
C GLU A 621 -8.49 13.75 -24.39
N ALA A 622 -8.37 14.14 -23.11
CA ALA A 622 -7.15 14.74 -22.57
C ALA A 622 -5.93 13.85 -22.80
N ASN A 623 -4.78 14.48 -22.96
CA ASN A 623 -3.52 13.78 -23.04
C ASN A 623 -2.68 14.12 -21.80
N PHE A 624 -2.62 13.19 -20.86
CA PHE A 624 -1.78 13.31 -19.68
C PHE A 624 -0.33 13.01 -20.05
N ARG A 625 0.57 13.98 -19.81
CA ARG A 625 1.99 13.87 -20.11
C ARG A 625 2.80 13.78 -18.83
N ALA A 626 3.70 12.82 -18.77
CA ALA A 626 4.69 12.72 -17.71
C ALA A 626 5.91 13.62 -18.03
N PHE A 627 6.54 14.14 -16.98
CA PHE A 627 7.83 14.86 -17.09
C PHE A 627 9.02 13.89 -17.11
N SER A 628 8.84 12.71 -17.72
CA SER A 628 9.85 11.64 -17.74
C SER A 628 10.90 11.80 -18.84
N ASP A 629 10.81 12.85 -19.61
CA ASP A 629 11.71 13.21 -20.71
C ASP A 629 12.85 14.17 -20.28
N THR A 630 12.83 14.63 -19.01
CA THR A 630 13.89 15.45 -18.44
C THR A 630 14.81 14.65 -17.51
N MET A 631 16.12 14.84 -17.68
CA MET A 631 17.14 14.27 -16.80
C MET A 631 17.63 15.35 -15.82
N PRO A 632 18.19 14.98 -14.66
CA PRO A 632 18.65 15.97 -13.67
C PRO A 632 19.66 17.00 -14.20
N HIS A 633 20.40 16.68 -15.26
CA HIS A 633 21.36 17.59 -15.88
C HIS A 633 20.71 18.53 -16.91
N ASP A 634 19.47 18.30 -17.30
CA ASP A 634 18.73 19.19 -18.21
C ASP A 634 18.25 20.45 -17.47
N ASP A 635 18.03 20.35 -16.16
CA ASP A 635 17.69 21.48 -15.29
C ASP A 635 18.95 22.22 -14.82
N SER A 636 19.60 22.92 -15.73
CA SER A 636 20.80 23.76 -15.42
C SER A 636 20.48 25.02 -14.61
N SER A 637 19.24 25.20 -14.17
CA SER A 637 18.74 26.35 -13.43
C SER A 637 18.34 26.05 -11.96
N SER A 638 18.71 24.85 -11.45
CA SER A 638 18.43 24.48 -10.04
C SER A 638 19.58 24.75 -9.10
#